data_3d1444458e87e870161f8b4fdb4ccbbc
#
_entry.id   3d1444458e87e870161f8b4fdb4ccbbc
#
_cell.length_a   1.000
_cell.length_b   1.000
_cell.length_c   1.000
_cell.angle_alpha   90.00
_cell.angle_beta   90.00
_cell.angle_gamma   90.00
#
_symmetry.space_group_name_H-M   'P 1'
#
loop_
_entity.id
_entity.type
_entity.pdbx_description
1 polymer ?
#
loop_
_entity_poly.entity_id
_entity_poly.type
_entity_poly.pdbx_seq_one_letter_code
_entity_poly.pdbx_strand_id
1 'polypeptide(L)'
;MKESQNPEKREHHTETSSFPALKILPLIKTPRDLQKLNHRQLDRLAGEIRRFLVQSVAQTGGHLGPNLGVVELTIALHRIFDVSRDVFVFDTGHQTYVHKLLTGRQDFSHLRQRGGLSGYPSRAESDTDVLENSHASASLAWADGIARANRLAGRPGWVVAVIGDGAFTGGMAWEALNNIAAENEGRLLIVLNDNGRSYAPTIGGLAHHLDALRVTPQYEKALKWGKQTLRGSGPVGNLVYSGLHAAKAGLRDMVSPAEGALFDELGITYTGPVDGHDIAALEFSFTRVLASTKPVLIHVITQKGRGYTPAETNISDHFHAIGRIHPETGLPIDPERFEWTQVFADEILHLARRDEKIVALTAAMLQPVGLLPFKKQFPNRVFDVGIAEADAMATAAGLAYGGYHPVFAVYSSFLNRAYDQLLMDVALHHAGVTICEDRSGVTGPDGASHNGMWDIALAATVPGLRLAAPRDEATLRDELGEAVLVDNAPTIVRYPKGSLPDPIPALRREGSMDVLWESPAGSSAGDSTRASQSNAEDGATDTQSRGSGAEAAPRLLIAATGAFAKLGMDVGESLAGDFNVKVIDPRWLLPVASDLVRASAGYDWVVTLEDGLVDGGFGSQIRNRLAESNVFTPVLSYGIPKQFLSHATRGEILEELGLTSEALVDSIRSRTGVLSVQKA
;
A
#
# COMPACT_ATOMS: atom_id res chain seq x y z
N MET A 1 -43.22 13.49 54.08
CA MET A 1 -41.80 13.78 54.25
C MET A 1 -41.04 12.73 53.50
N LYS A 2 -40.59 13.01 52.28
CA LYS A 2 -39.67 12.22 51.50
C LYS A 2 -38.74 13.21 50.80
N GLU A 3 -37.51 13.25 51.25
CA GLU A 3 -36.45 14.03 50.66
C GLU A 3 -36.03 13.37 49.34
N SER A 4 -35.98 14.20 48.30
CA SER A 4 -35.44 13.90 47.00
C SER A 4 -33.92 14.08 47.05
N GLN A 5 -33.16 13.02 46.82
CA GLN A 5 -31.73 13.11 46.56
C GLN A 5 -31.50 13.35 45.07
N ASN A 6 -30.86 14.46 44.79
CA ASN A 6 -30.41 14.91 43.47
C ASN A 6 -29.08 14.16 43.14
N PRO A 7 -28.89 13.51 41.95
CA PRO A 7 -27.62 12.96 41.60
C PRO A 7 -26.67 14.05 41.09
N GLU A 8 -25.57 14.20 41.81
CA GLU A 8 -24.45 15.05 41.47
C GLU A 8 -23.93 14.78 40.05
N LYS A 9 -23.83 15.84 39.27
CA LYS A 9 -23.10 15.89 38.02
C LYS A 9 -21.61 15.57 38.29
N ARG A 10 -21.13 14.41 37.91
CA ARG A 10 -19.69 14.17 37.79
C ARG A 10 -19.20 14.97 36.58
N GLU A 11 -18.55 16.08 36.84
CA GLU A 11 -17.70 16.75 35.85
C GLU A 11 -16.57 15.85 35.50
N HIS A 12 -16.54 15.37 34.24
CA HIS A 12 -15.36 14.76 33.66
C HIS A 12 -14.30 15.85 33.52
N HIS A 13 -13.39 15.91 34.49
CA HIS A 13 -12.10 16.57 34.30
C HIS A 13 -11.35 15.77 33.19
N THR A 14 -11.40 16.27 31.99
CA THR A 14 -10.39 15.95 30.96
C THR A 14 -9.06 16.52 31.47
N GLU A 15 -8.25 15.69 32.10
CA GLU A 15 -6.85 15.98 32.29
C GLU A 15 -6.23 16.13 30.90
N THR A 16 -6.10 17.36 30.43
CA THR A 16 -5.25 17.68 29.29
C THR A 16 -3.82 17.39 29.72
N SER A 17 -3.26 16.25 29.26
CA SER A 17 -1.86 15.93 29.46
C SER A 17 -1.04 17.05 28.79
N SER A 18 -0.50 17.96 29.61
CA SER A 18 0.27 19.09 29.12
C SER A 18 1.69 18.63 28.76
N PHE A 19 1.86 18.16 27.53
CA PHE A 19 3.20 18.02 26.99
C PHE A 19 3.90 19.38 26.94
N PRO A 20 5.22 19.47 27.24
CA PRO A 20 5.93 20.74 27.23
C PRO A 20 5.84 21.43 25.88
N ALA A 21 5.55 22.73 25.88
CA ALA A 21 5.44 23.52 24.66
C ALA A 21 6.69 23.41 23.77
N LEU A 22 6.49 23.28 22.48
CA LEU A 22 7.56 23.29 21.48
C LEU A 22 8.14 24.70 21.39
N LYS A 23 9.47 24.83 21.49
CA LYS A 23 10.15 26.14 21.52
C LYS A 23 11.00 26.41 20.29
N ILE A 24 11.57 25.37 19.71
CA ILE A 24 12.51 25.47 18.57
C ILE A 24 11.82 25.08 17.27
N LEU A 25 11.10 23.96 17.25
CA LEU A 25 10.44 23.49 16.01
C LEU A 25 9.57 24.54 15.33
N PRO A 26 8.73 25.33 16.04
CA PRO A 26 7.91 26.36 15.40
C PRO A 26 8.70 27.47 14.71
N LEU A 27 9.99 27.63 15.06
CA LEU A 27 10.88 28.63 14.47
C LEU A 27 11.54 28.14 13.18
N ILE A 28 11.49 26.85 12.89
CA ILE A 28 12.05 26.26 11.68
C ILE A 28 11.01 26.38 10.57
N LYS A 29 11.22 27.30 9.66
CA LYS A 29 10.36 27.49 8.46
C LYS A 29 11.03 26.99 7.19
N THR A 30 12.34 26.97 7.19
CA THR A 30 13.18 26.47 6.09
C THR A 30 14.38 25.71 6.68
N PRO A 31 15.03 24.82 5.92
CA PRO A 31 16.24 24.15 6.36
C PRO A 31 17.38 25.12 6.72
N ARG A 32 17.40 26.33 6.15
CA ARG A 32 18.41 27.37 6.48
C ARG A 32 18.33 27.85 7.93
N ASP A 33 17.17 27.71 8.58
CA ASP A 33 17.03 28.08 10.00
C ASP A 33 17.82 27.13 10.92
N LEU A 34 18.09 25.90 10.48
CA LEU A 34 18.93 24.95 11.21
C LEU A 34 20.38 25.42 11.35
N GLN A 35 20.87 26.24 10.40
CA GLN A 35 22.23 26.76 10.45
C GLN A 35 22.47 27.72 11.62
N LYS A 36 21.40 28.32 12.15
CA LYS A 36 21.45 29.25 13.29
C LYS A 36 21.52 28.54 14.63
N LEU A 37 21.34 27.22 14.65
CA LEU A 37 21.27 26.42 15.89
C LEU A 37 22.64 25.79 16.24
N ASN A 38 23.01 25.84 17.50
CA ASN A 38 24.12 25.06 18.03
C ASN A 38 23.70 23.60 18.34
N HIS A 39 24.66 22.71 18.56
CA HIS A 39 24.37 21.28 18.76
C HIS A 39 23.40 21.01 19.94
N ARG A 40 23.51 21.76 21.06
CA ARG A 40 22.55 21.60 22.18
C ARG A 40 21.13 21.99 21.78
N GLN A 41 20.98 22.98 20.89
CA GLN A 41 19.67 23.37 20.37
C GLN A 41 19.15 22.32 19.35
N LEU A 42 20.05 21.72 18.55
CA LEU A 42 19.70 20.64 17.65
C LEU A 42 19.24 19.39 18.40
N ASP A 43 19.89 19.02 19.50
CA ASP A 43 19.44 17.90 20.37
C ASP A 43 18.04 18.18 20.96
N ARG A 44 17.78 19.43 21.36
CA ARG A 44 16.43 19.82 21.83
C ARG A 44 15.41 19.77 20.71
N LEU A 45 15.77 20.24 19.51
CA LEU A 45 14.91 20.18 18.32
C LEU A 45 14.55 18.73 17.99
N ALA A 46 15.52 17.82 18.02
CA ALA A 46 15.26 16.40 17.82
C ALA A 46 14.25 15.84 18.83
N GLY A 47 14.38 16.22 20.12
CA GLY A 47 13.38 15.88 21.14
C GLY A 47 12.00 16.51 20.90
N GLU A 48 11.94 17.75 20.40
CA GLU A 48 10.69 18.42 20.07
C GLU A 48 10.00 17.78 18.85
N ILE A 49 10.76 17.42 17.81
CA ILE A 49 10.25 16.71 16.63
C ILE A 49 9.64 15.37 17.04
N ARG A 50 10.32 14.58 17.87
CA ARG A 50 9.77 13.30 18.34
C ARG A 50 8.45 13.46 19.09
N ARG A 51 8.37 14.42 20.01
CA ARG A 51 7.11 14.70 20.72
C ARG A 51 6.00 15.12 19.77
N PHE A 52 6.30 16.01 18.83
CA PHE A 52 5.35 16.43 17.81
C PHE A 52 4.84 15.24 16.99
N LEU A 53 5.75 14.38 16.49
CA LEU A 53 5.39 13.20 15.71
C LEU A 53 4.52 12.22 16.51
N VAL A 54 4.89 11.94 17.76
CA VAL A 54 4.08 11.05 18.62
C VAL A 54 2.67 11.61 18.79
N GLN A 55 2.53 12.89 19.10
CA GLN A 55 1.23 13.53 19.31
C GLN A 55 0.37 13.56 18.04
N SER A 56 0.95 13.99 16.93
CA SER A 56 0.21 14.16 15.68
C SER A 56 -0.16 12.82 15.06
N VAL A 57 0.81 11.89 14.94
CA VAL A 57 0.58 10.58 14.31
C VAL A 57 -0.31 9.68 15.18
N ALA A 58 -0.28 9.84 16.51
CA ALA A 58 -1.22 9.14 17.39
C ALA A 58 -2.69 9.50 17.10
N GLN A 59 -2.96 10.73 16.66
CA GLN A 59 -4.31 11.20 16.33
C GLN A 59 -4.78 10.83 14.92
N THR A 60 -3.86 10.85 13.96
CA THR A 60 -4.20 10.66 12.54
C THR A 60 -3.92 9.25 12.02
N GLY A 61 -3.08 8.49 12.73
CA GLY A 61 -2.43 7.31 12.19
C GLY A 61 -1.28 7.67 11.23
N GLY A 62 -0.46 6.70 10.88
CA GLY A 62 0.65 6.88 9.94
C GLY A 62 1.91 6.11 10.31
N HIS A 63 3.04 6.47 9.68
CA HIS A 63 4.33 5.82 9.88
C HIS A 63 5.07 6.48 11.06
N LEU A 64 4.97 5.91 12.27
CA LEU A 64 5.56 6.54 13.46
C LEU A 64 7.00 6.07 13.70
N GLY A 65 7.21 4.77 13.89
CA GLY A 65 8.52 4.22 14.26
C GLY A 65 9.64 4.56 13.28
N PRO A 66 9.44 4.42 11.95
CA PRO A 66 10.44 4.81 10.96
C PRO A 66 10.87 6.27 11.07
N ASN A 67 9.91 7.19 11.27
CA ASN A 67 10.19 8.62 11.38
C ASN A 67 10.90 9.00 12.68
N LEU A 68 10.57 8.35 13.79
CA LEU A 68 11.28 8.54 15.07
C LEU A 68 12.75 8.13 14.98
N GLY A 69 13.07 7.14 14.13
CA GLY A 69 14.43 6.64 13.94
C GLY A 69 15.34 7.58 13.13
N VAL A 70 14.81 8.44 12.29
CA VAL A 70 15.61 9.23 11.34
C VAL A 70 15.68 10.73 11.67
N VAL A 71 15.34 11.13 12.88
CA VAL A 71 15.26 12.56 13.25
C VAL A 71 16.61 13.25 13.13
N GLU A 72 17.63 12.75 13.81
CA GLU A 72 19.00 13.33 13.79
C GLU A 72 19.62 13.21 12.40
N LEU A 73 19.43 12.08 11.74
CA LEU A 73 19.88 11.86 10.35
C LEU A 73 19.33 12.93 9.41
N THR A 74 18.01 13.18 9.46
CA THR A 74 17.37 14.18 8.57
C THR A 74 17.80 15.60 8.91
N ILE A 75 17.96 15.93 10.21
CA ILE A 75 18.52 17.23 10.65
C ILE A 75 19.92 17.42 10.06
N ALA A 76 20.81 16.44 10.19
CA ALA A 76 22.19 16.53 9.71
C ALA A 76 22.25 16.68 8.18
N LEU A 77 21.41 15.94 7.44
CA LEU A 77 21.30 16.05 5.99
C LEU A 77 20.93 17.49 5.57
N HIS A 78 19.90 18.07 6.19
CA HIS A 78 19.46 19.44 5.88
C HIS A 78 20.40 20.54 6.35
N ARG A 79 21.37 20.22 7.21
CA ARG A 79 22.43 21.16 7.61
C ARG A 79 23.60 21.18 6.63
N ILE A 80 23.86 20.09 5.95
CA ILE A 80 25.02 19.95 5.05
C ILE A 80 24.61 20.18 3.58
N PHE A 81 23.44 19.70 3.17
CA PHE A 81 22.93 19.82 1.80
C PHE A 81 21.82 20.88 1.72
N ASP A 82 21.88 21.74 0.72
CA ASP A 82 20.89 22.81 0.49
C ASP A 82 19.84 22.35 -0.53
N VAL A 83 18.59 22.13 -0.07
CA VAL A 83 17.48 21.70 -0.92
C VAL A 83 17.14 22.64 -2.09
N SER A 84 17.66 23.86 -2.08
CA SER A 84 17.53 24.78 -3.22
C SER A 84 18.48 24.44 -4.39
N ARG A 85 19.49 23.61 -4.14
CA ARG A 85 20.51 23.19 -5.10
C ARG A 85 20.64 21.67 -5.17
N ASP A 86 20.57 21.01 -4.03
CA ASP A 86 20.79 19.58 -3.86
C ASP A 86 19.45 18.85 -3.83
N VAL A 87 19.40 17.64 -4.37
CA VAL A 87 18.17 16.86 -4.54
C VAL A 87 18.14 15.71 -3.55
N PHE A 88 17.07 15.59 -2.77
CA PHE A 88 16.83 14.44 -1.90
C PHE A 88 15.88 13.44 -2.57
N VAL A 89 16.25 12.17 -2.55
CA VAL A 89 15.43 11.05 -3.04
C VAL A 89 15.26 10.04 -1.91
N PHE A 90 14.07 9.96 -1.34
CA PHE A 90 13.77 9.04 -0.26
C PHE A 90 13.15 7.75 -0.82
N ASP A 91 13.76 6.60 -0.50
CA ASP A 91 13.20 5.30 -0.86
C ASP A 91 11.95 5.00 -0.06
N THR A 92 10.92 4.44 -0.71
CA THR A 92 9.61 4.18 -0.10
C THR A 92 8.93 5.47 0.39
N GLY A 93 9.66 6.45 0.87
CA GLY A 93 9.17 7.75 1.28
C GLY A 93 8.43 7.82 2.62
N HIS A 94 8.22 6.70 3.30
CA HIS A 94 7.51 6.64 4.58
C HIS A 94 8.27 7.25 5.77
N GLN A 95 9.56 7.61 5.58
CA GLN A 95 10.45 8.25 6.57
C GLN A 95 10.59 9.77 6.36
N THR A 96 9.64 10.43 5.68
CA THR A 96 9.79 11.83 5.25
C THR A 96 9.06 12.85 6.13
N TYR A 97 8.43 12.43 7.23
CA TYR A 97 7.74 13.39 8.10
C TYR A 97 8.68 14.43 8.69
N VAL A 98 9.91 14.04 9.06
CA VAL A 98 10.94 14.97 9.54
C VAL A 98 11.36 15.93 8.43
N HIS A 99 11.53 15.44 7.20
CA HIS A 99 11.80 16.28 6.02
C HIS A 99 10.68 17.32 5.80
N LYS A 100 9.40 16.90 5.88
CA LYS A 100 8.26 17.82 5.79
C LYS A 100 8.31 18.90 6.87
N LEU A 101 8.55 18.53 8.13
CA LEU A 101 8.66 19.47 9.25
C LEU A 101 9.78 20.50 9.03
N LEU A 102 10.97 20.06 8.58
CA LEU A 102 12.12 20.92 8.38
C LEU A 102 12.02 21.81 7.14
N THR A 103 11.16 21.46 6.18
CA THR A 103 10.82 22.26 5.00
C THR A 103 9.58 23.13 5.20
N GLY A 104 9.13 23.31 6.46
CA GLY A 104 8.07 24.25 6.85
C GLY A 104 6.67 23.68 6.88
N ARG A 105 6.45 22.43 6.49
CA ARG A 105 5.15 21.76 6.50
C ARG A 105 4.89 21.15 7.89
N GLN A 106 4.33 21.94 8.82
CA GLN A 106 4.18 21.59 10.23
C GLN A 106 2.73 21.35 10.67
N ASP A 107 1.77 21.44 9.74
CA ASP A 107 0.38 21.10 10.02
C ASP A 107 0.09 19.63 9.70
N PHE A 108 0.12 18.79 10.72
CA PHE A 108 -0.19 17.37 10.63
C PHE A 108 -1.60 17.03 11.13
N SER A 109 -2.44 18.03 11.37
CA SER A 109 -3.80 17.82 11.90
C SER A 109 -4.67 16.94 11.01
N HIS A 110 -4.40 16.97 9.70
CA HIS A 110 -5.08 16.18 8.67
C HIS A 110 -4.11 15.29 7.87
N LEU A 111 -3.02 14.83 8.51
CA LEU A 111 -2.06 13.92 7.87
C LEU A 111 -2.77 12.68 7.30
N ARG A 112 -2.57 12.36 6.01
CA ARG A 112 -3.17 11.24 5.28
C ARG A 112 -4.71 11.30 5.15
N GLN A 113 -5.29 12.46 5.42
CA GLN A 113 -6.72 12.75 5.24
C GLN A 113 -6.90 13.71 4.07
N ARG A 114 -8.12 13.78 3.53
CA ARG A 114 -8.46 14.67 2.40
C ARG A 114 -8.04 16.11 2.68
N GLY A 115 -7.28 16.69 1.74
CA GLY A 115 -6.77 18.06 1.83
C GLY A 115 -5.64 18.29 2.84
N GLY A 116 -5.20 17.25 3.55
CA GLY A 116 -4.05 17.31 4.44
C GLY A 116 -2.75 16.86 3.76
N LEU A 117 -1.67 16.76 4.55
CA LEU A 117 -0.39 16.26 4.06
C LEU A 117 -0.45 14.76 3.75
N SER A 118 0.20 14.35 2.67
CA SER A 118 0.42 12.96 2.32
C SER A 118 1.34 12.26 3.33
N GLY A 119 1.13 10.97 3.53
CA GLY A 119 2.04 10.11 4.31
C GLY A 119 3.37 9.82 3.62
N TYR A 120 3.57 10.32 2.40
CA TYR A 120 4.74 10.13 1.55
C TYR A 120 5.17 11.47 0.94
N PRO A 121 6.33 11.58 0.26
CA PRO A 121 6.65 12.75 -0.54
C PRO A 121 5.55 13.06 -1.54
N SER A 122 5.25 14.33 -1.73
CA SER A 122 4.27 14.79 -2.70
C SER A 122 4.74 16.09 -3.38
N ARG A 123 4.88 16.04 -4.69
CA ARG A 123 5.27 17.19 -5.52
C ARG A 123 4.19 18.28 -5.53
N ALA A 124 2.95 17.91 -5.25
CA ALA A 124 1.88 18.88 -5.06
C ALA A 124 2.04 19.69 -3.75
N GLU A 125 2.78 19.17 -2.78
CA GLU A 125 3.05 19.84 -1.51
C GLU A 125 4.33 20.69 -1.55
N SER A 126 5.36 20.20 -2.25
CA SER A 126 6.66 20.87 -2.26
C SER A 126 7.54 20.39 -3.41
N ASP A 127 8.26 21.35 -4.04
CA ASP A 127 9.28 21.05 -5.05
C ASP A 127 10.48 20.27 -4.47
N THR A 128 10.61 20.17 -3.15
CA THR A 128 11.66 19.37 -2.50
C THR A 128 11.32 17.89 -2.45
N ASP A 129 10.08 17.51 -2.75
CA ASP A 129 9.59 16.13 -2.79
C ASP A 129 9.70 15.60 -4.22
N VAL A 130 10.72 14.79 -4.51
CA VAL A 130 11.07 14.42 -5.89
C VAL A 130 10.45 13.07 -6.28
N LEU A 131 10.58 12.06 -5.44
CA LEU A 131 10.10 10.70 -5.71
C LEU A 131 8.83 10.42 -4.90
N GLU A 132 7.69 10.35 -5.60
CA GLU A 132 6.38 10.06 -5.00
C GLU A 132 6.07 8.55 -4.95
N ASN A 133 6.91 7.73 -5.57
CA ASN A 133 6.76 6.27 -5.60
C ASN A 133 7.12 5.66 -4.24
N SER A 134 6.13 5.09 -3.54
CA SER A 134 6.34 4.41 -2.26
C SER A 134 6.63 2.90 -2.38
N HIS A 135 6.82 2.39 -3.58
CA HIS A 135 7.35 1.04 -3.78
C HIS A 135 8.87 1.04 -3.57
N ALA A 136 9.35 0.14 -2.72
CA ALA A 136 10.74 0.09 -2.29
C ALA A 136 11.76 -0.12 -3.43
N SER A 137 13.02 0.19 -3.17
CA SER A 137 14.18 -0.07 -4.04
C SER A 137 14.29 0.80 -5.29
N ALA A 138 13.45 1.84 -5.46
CA ALA A 138 13.45 2.69 -6.65
C ALA A 138 14.41 3.89 -6.54
N SER A 139 14.79 4.31 -5.33
CA SER A 139 15.49 5.57 -5.08
C SER A 139 16.85 5.66 -5.76
N LEU A 140 17.62 4.57 -5.80
CA LEU A 140 18.96 4.58 -6.37
C LEU A 140 18.92 4.79 -7.89
N ALA A 141 17.99 4.16 -8.60
CA ALA A 141 17.82 4.36 -10.04
C ALA A 141 17.38 5.79 -10.37
N TRP A 142 16.46 6.36 -9.57
CA TRP A 142 16.06 7.76 -9.68
C TRP A 142 17.23 8.71 -9.43
N ALA A 143 17.98 8.48 -8.36
CA ALA A 143 19.11 9.31 -7.97
C ALA A 143 20.23 9.27 -9.02
N ASP A 144 20.54 8.11 -9.58
CA ASP A 144 21.49 7.95 -10.67
C ASP A 144 21.03 8.74 -11.91
N GLY A 145 19.78 8.58 -12.32
CA GLY A 145 19.21 9.32 -13.45
C GLY A 145 19.31 10.84 -13.25
N ILE A 146 19.02 11.35 -12.06
CA ILE A 146 19.12 12.78 -11.73
C ILE A 146 20.59 13.23 -11.72
N ALA A 147 21.49 12.43 -11.15
CA ALA A 147 22.94 12.73 -11.12
C ALA A 147 23.51 12.83 -12.54
N ARG A 148 23.13 11.90 -13.43
CA ARG A 148 23.48 11.93 -14.87
C ARG A 148 22.94 13.19 -15.54
N ALA A 149 21.68 13.54 -15.32
CA ALA A 149 21.06 14.76 -15.85
C ALA A 149 21.75 16.03 -15.35
N ASN A 150 22.14 16.08 -14.06
CA ASN A 150 22.90 17.19 -13.50
C ASN A 150 24.27 17.34 -14.15
N ARG A 151 24.97 16.21 -14.38
CA ARG A 151 26.27 16.22 -15.08
C ARG A 151 26.14 16.73 -16.52
N LEU A 152 25.18 16.22 -17.28
CA LEU A 152 24.91 16.65 -18.66
C LEU A 152 24.58 18.15 -18.75
N ALA A 153 23.84 18.65 -17.75
CA ALA A 153 23.47 20.08 -17.70
C ALA A 153 24.49 20.98 -17.02
N GLY A 154 25.62 20.44 -16.54
CA GLY A 154 26.63 21.21 -15.80
C GLY A 154 26.15 21.75 -14.45
N ARG A 155 25.10 21.16 -13.84
CA ARG A 155 24.56 21.59 -12.55
C ARG A 155 25.42 21.06 -11.40
N PRO A 156 25.77 21.90 -10.41
CA PRO A 156 26.74 21.54 -9.37
C PRO A 156 26.14 20.83 -8.16
N GLY A 157 24.82 20.57 -8.12
CA GLY A 157 24.12 19.99 -6.98
C GLY A 157 24.48 18.52 -6.69
N TRP A 158 24.39 18.14 -5.43
CA TRP A 158 24.44 16.75 -4.99
C TRP A 158 23.07 16.10 -5.14
N VAL A 159 23.07 14.81 -5.43
CA VAL A 159 21.87 13.95 -5.30
C VAL A 159 22.09 13.05 -4.11
N VAL A 160 21.16 13.08 -3.16
CA VAL A 160 21.21 12.33 -1.89
C VAL A 160 20.07 11.31 -1.89
N ALA A 161 20.39 10.05 -2.09
CA ALA A 161 19.45 8.94 -1.98
C ALA A 161 19.47 8.39 -0.56
N VAL A 162 18.32 8.40 0.11
CA VAL A 162 18.14 7.78 1.44
C VAL A 162 17.36 6.49 1.27
N ILE A 163 18.01 5.36 1.53
CA ILE A 163 17.43 4.03 1.37
C ILE A 163 17.55 3.22 2.66
N GLY A 164 16.47 2.55 3.08
CA GLY A 164 16.50 1.64 4.22
C GLY A 164 17.14 0.30 3.87
N ASP A 165 17.68 -0.38 4.87
CA ASP A 165 18.31 -1.70 4.74
C ASP A 165 17.39 -2.75 4.10
N GLY A 166 16.10 -2.76 4.45
CA GLY A 166 15.11 -3.63 3.81
C GLY A 166 14.95 -3.33 2.32
N ALA A 167 14.76 -2.05 1.94
CA ALA A 167 14.63 -1.64 0.55
C ALA A 167 15.93 -1.87 -0.25
N PHE A 168 17.08 -1.83 0.41
CA PHE A 168 18.39 -2.08 -0.20
C PHE A 168 18.59 -3.55 -0.59
N THR A 169 17.78 -4.49 -0.06
CA THR A 169 17.82 -5.90 -0.46
C THR A 169 17.13 -6.17 -1.80
N GLY A 170 16.28 -5.27 -2.29
CA GLY A 170 15.53 -5.48 -3.52
C GLY A 170 16.38 -5.41 -4.79
N GLY A 171 16.03 -6.20 -5.80
CA GLY A 171 16.80 -6.37 -7.04
C GLY A 171 17.10 -5.06 -7.76
N MET A 172 16.11 -4.16 -7.89
CA MET A 172 16.29 -2.86 -8.57
C MET A 172 17.36 -1.98 -7.89
N ALA A 173 17.52 -2.05 -6.57
CA ALA A 173 18.57 -1.32 -5.86
C ALA A 173 19.96 -1.84 -6.27
N TRP A 174 20.10 -3.16 -6.45
CA TRP A 174 21.36 -3.80 -6.91
C TRP A 174 21.65 -3.51 -8.36
N GLU A 175 20.65 -3.52 -9.23
CA GLU A 175 20.79 -3.12 -10.64
C GLU A 175 21.29 -1.67 -10.74
N ALA A 176 20.68 -0.76 -9.96
CA ALA A 176 21.11 0.64 -9.91
C ALA A 176 22.54 0.77 -9.35
N LEU A 177 22.85 0.05 -8.26
CA LEU A 177 24.19 0.08 -7.63
C LEU A 177 25.26 -0.39 -8.60
N ASN A 178 25.01 -1.46 -9.36
CA ASN A 178 25.91 -1.95 -10.39
C ASN A 178 26.18 -0.89 -11.49
N ASN A 179 25.14 -0.17 -11.92
CA ASN A 179 25.29 0.87 -12.93
C ASN A 179 26.02 2.12 -12.38
N ILE A 180 25.72 2.52 -11.14
CA ILE A 180 26.40 3.63 -10.43
C ILE A 180 27.90 3.32 -10.29
N ALA A 181 28.22 2.08 -9.92
CA ALA A 181 29.59 1.60 -9.78
C ALA A 181 30.39 1.64 -11.11
N ALA A 182 29.74 1.25 -12.20
CA ALA A 182 30.36 1.21 -13.52
C ALA A 182 30.78 2.59 -14.04
N GLU A 183 29.97 3.64 -13.77
CA GLU A 183 30.29 5.01 -14.20
C GLU A 183 31.36 5.67 -13.31
N ASN A 184 31.36 5.38 -12.04
CA ASN A 184 32.34 5.84 -11.05
C ASN A 184 32.59 7.38 -11.06
N GLU A 185 31.60 8.15 -11.51
CA GLU A 185 31.62 9.61 -11.59
C GLU A 185 30.28 10.19 -11.16
N GLY A 186 30.31 11.37 -10.55
CA GLY A 186 29.09 12.11 -10.20
C GLY A 186 28.94 12.40 -8.71
N ARG A 187 28.15 13.45 -8.43
CA ARG A 187 27.86 13.90 -7.06
C ARG A 187 26.64 13.16 -6.55
N LEU A 188 26.81 11.88 -6.23
CA LEU A 188 25.78 11.00 -5.70
C LEU A 188 26.19 10.50 -4.31
N LEU A 189 25.34 10.77 -3.33
CA LEU A 189 25.43 10.20 -1.99
C LEU A 189 24.33 9.19 -1.78
N ILE A 190 24.69 7.97 -1.43
CA ILE A 190 23.78 6.92 -0.96
C ILE A 190 23.88 6.88 0.56
N VAL A 191 22.78 7.16 1.26
CA VAL A 191 22.65 7.03 2.70
C VAL A 191 21.90 5.73 2.97
N LEU A 192 22.63 4.68 3.36
CA LEU A 192 22.04 3.42 3.78
C LEU A 192 21.62 3.54 5.25
N ASN A 193 20.32 3.74 5.47
CA ASN A 193 19.72 3.81 6.79
C ASN A 193 19.44 2.41 7.32
N ASP A 194 20.33 1.91 8.14
CA ASP A 194 20.28 0.56 8.68
C ASP A 194 19.69 0.54 10.09
N ASN A 195 18.49 0.00 10.22
CA ASN A 195 17.82 -0.23 11.50
C ASN A 195 17.47 -1.71 11.74
N GLY A 196 17.90 -2.62 10.84
CA GLY A 196 17.76 -4.05 10.94
C GLY A 196 16.41 -4.60 10.60
N ARG A 197 15.49 -3.79 10.11
CA ARG A 197 14.15 -4.30 9.80
C ARG A 197 13.30 -3.38 8.93
N SER A 198 12.40 -4.01 8.16
CA SER A 198 11.23 -3.38 7.56
C SER A 198 10.00 -3.54 8.47
N TYR A 199 8.97 -4.25 8.08
CA TYR A 199 7.93 -4.76 9.00
C TYR A 199 8.52 -5.88 9.89
N ALA A 200 9.23 -6.82 9.30
CA ALA A 200 9.98 -7.88 9.97
C ALA A 200 11.49 -7.58 9.96
N PRO A 201 12.32 -8.31 10.71
CA PRO A 201 13.76 -8.26 10.57
C PRO A 201 14.19 -8.45 9.12
N THR A 202 15.16 -7.66 8.66
CA THR A 202 15.72 -7.79 7.30
C THR A 202 16.40 -9.15 7.18
N ILE A 203 16.19 -9.85 6.07
CA ILE A 203 16.66 -11.22 5.84
C ILE A 203 17.60 -11.30 4.64
N GLY A 204 18.27 -12.45 4.51
CA GLY A 204 19.16 -12.76 3.39
C GLY A 204 20.64 -12.50 3.69
N GLY A 205 21.49 -12.87 2.75
CA GLY A 205 22.96 -12.78 2.89
C GLY A 205 23.47 -11.38 3.12
N LEU A 206 22.84 -10.38 2.48
CA LEU A 206 23.18 -8.97 2.70
C LEU A 206 22.82 -8.51 4.11
N ALA A 207 21.66 -8.91 4.65
CA ALA A 207 21.29 -8.58 6.01
C ALA A 207 22.29 -9.13 7.02
N HIS A 208 22.73 -10.38 6.83
CA HIS A 208 23.79 -10.97 7.65
C HIS A 208 25.12 -10.21 7.55
N HIS A 209 25.46 -9.71 6.35
CA HIS A 209 26.67 -8.89 6.17
C HIS A 209 26.54 -7.56 6.91
N LEU A 210 25.40 -6.86 6.80
CA LEU A 210 25.15 -5.62 7.54
C LEU A 210 25.13 -5.83 9.06
N ASP A 211 24.53 -6.93 9.53
CA ASP A 211 24.54 -7.30 10.95
C ASP A 211 25.98 -7.52 11.47
N ALA A 212 26.83 -8.16 10.68
CA ALA A 212 28.25 -8.34 11.04
C ALA A 212 28.95 -6.99 11.20
N LEU A 213 28.65 -6.00 10.35
CA LEU A 213 29.20 -4.64 10.45
C LEU A 213 28.74 -3.90 11.70
N ARG A 214 27.54 -4.15 12.22
CA ARG A 214 27.01 -3.54 13.45
C ARG A 214 27.72 -4.02 14.71
N VAL A 215 28.21 -5.25 14.73
CA VAL A 215 28.75 -5.93 15.94
C VAL A 215 30.27 -5.76 16.06
N THR A 216 30.91 -5.01 15.18
CA THR A 216 32.36 -4.86 15.17
C THR A 216 32.87 -4.07 16.38
N PRO A 217 34.02 -4.47 16.95
CA PRO A 217 34.68 -3.72 18.07
C PRO A 217 35.01 -2.27 17.68
N GLN A 218 35.17 -1.98 16.39
CA GLN A 218 35.43 -0.65 15.86
C GLN A 218 34.20 0.24 16.00
N TYR A 219 32.98 -0.28 15.74
CA TYR A 219 31.73 0.44 15.96
C TYR A 219 31.56 0.87 17.42
N GLU A 220 31.83 -0.03 18.39
CA GLU A 220 31.81 0.32 19.80
C GLU A 220 32.86 1.39 20.18
N LYS A 221 34.04 1.36 19.55
CA LYS A 221 35.06 2.38 19.74
C LYS A 221 34.65 3.71 19.14
N ALA A 222 34.05 3.72 17.94
CA ALA A 222 33.51 4.93 17.28
C ALA A 222 32.40 5.59 18.12
N LEU A 223 31.48 4.79 18.67
CA LEU A 223 30.45 5.26 19.62
C LEU A 223 31.05 5.87 20.89
N LYS A 224 32.07 5.25 21.46
CA LYS A 224 32.75 5.74 22.67
C LYS A 224 33.57 6.99 22.40
N TRP A 225 34.23 7.07 21.25
CA TRP A 225 35.07 8.22 20.85
C TRP A 225 34.20 9.46 20.57
N GLY A 226 33.10 9.34 19.82
CA GLY A 226 32.17 10.43 19.58
C GLY A 226 31.60 11.03 20.85
N LYS A 227 31.20 10.19 21.81
CA LYS A 227 30.70 10.63 23.12
C LYS A 227 31.73 11.31 24.00
N GLN A 228 33.02 10.93 23.94
CA GLN A 228 34.09 11.48 24.77
C GLN A 228 34.70 12.78 24.23
N THR A 229 34.88 12.88 22.91
CA THR A 229 35.57 14.01 22.27
C THR A 229 34.71 15.27 22.21
N LEU A 230 33.38 15.11 22.08
CA LEU A 230 32.45 16.24 21.93
C LEU A 230 31.86 16.75 23.25
N ARG A 231 31.86 15.95 24.32
CA ARG A 231 31.41 16.37 25.66
C ARG A 231 32.45 17.15 26.47
N GLY A 232 33.72 17.12 26.06
CA GLY A 232 34.85 17.74 26.76
C GLY A 232 35.29 19.12 26.30
N SER A 233 34.74 19.65 25.18
CA SER A 233 35.24 20.91 24.60
C SER A 233 34.41 22.10 25.06
N GLY A 234 34.99 22.86 26.03
CA GLY A 234 34.70 24.28 26.25
C GLY A 234 35.13 25.15 25.06
N PRO A 235 35.25 26.47 25.19
CA PRO A 235 35.39 27.42 24.05
C PRO A 235 36.63 27.25 23.14
N VAL A 236 37.36 26.13 23.26
CA VAL A 236 38.58 25.80 22.50
C VAL A 236 38.26 25.05 21.17
N GLY A 237 36.99 24.88 20.81
CA GLY A 237 36.58 24.09 19.63
C GLY A 237 37.17 24.49 18.26
N ASN A 238 37.66 25.75 18.11
CA ASN A 238 38.27 26.19 16.85
C ASN A 238 39.75 25.77 16.74
N LEU A 239 40.42 25.41 17.82
CA LEU A 239 41.82 24.96 17.77
C LEU A 239 41.96 23.47 17.51
N VAL A 240 40.92 22.69 17.83
CA VAL A 240 40.85 21.24 17.53
C VAL A 240 40.66 20.98 16.05
N TYR A 241 40.04 21.92 15.32
CA TYR A 241 39.86 21.83 13.89
C TYR A 241 41.19 21.85 13.09
N SER A 242 42.20 22.53 13.61
CA SER A 242 43.55 22.55 13.01
C SER A 242 44.43 21.35 13.44
N GLY A 243 44.17 20.75 14.61
CA GLY A 243 44.87 19.55 15.08
C GLY A 243 44.43 18.24 14.39
N LEU A 244 43.22 18.20 13.83
CA LEU A 244 42.68 17.04 13.10
C LEU A 244 43.40 16.80 11.75
N HIS A 245 44.14 17.73 11.23
CA HIS A 245 45.01 17.51 10.04
C HIS A 245 46.18 16.56 10.34
N ALA A 246 46.58 16.41 11.61
CA ALA A 246 47.65 15.46 12.05
C ALA A 246 47.09 14.02 12.25
N ALA A 247 45.78 13.86 12.42
CA ALA A 247 45.15 12.53 12.56
C ALA A 247 44.87 11.83 11.23
N LYS A 248 45.42 12.34 10.13
CA LYS A 248 45.23 11.82 8.74
C LYS A 248 45.72 10.36 8.60
N ALA A 249 46.60 9.89 9.46
CA ALA A 249 47.05 8.50 9.48
C ALA A 249 46.14 7.56 10.30
N GLY A 250 45.51 8.06 11.39
CA GLY A 250 44.70 7.20 12.29
C GLY A 250 43.29 6.90 11.82
N LEU A 251 42.74 7.66 10.83
CA LEU A 251 41.38 7.41 10.32
C LEU A 251 41.33 6.39 9.16
N ARG A 252 42.48 6.12 8.52
CA ARG A 252 42.59 5.04 7.54
C ARG A 252 42.49 3.67 8.18
N ASP A 253 42.82 3.58 9.48
CA ASP A 253 42.76 2.35 10.26
C ASP A 253 41.39 2.14 10.98
N MET A 254 40.44 3.10 10.86
CA MET A 254 39.08 2.96 11.41
C MET A 254 38.10 2.25 10.47
N VAL A 255 38.47 2.08 9.22
CA VAL A 255 37.74 1.24 8.26
C VAL A 255 38.54 -0.06 8.12
N SER A 256 38.03 -1.15 8.67
CA SER A 256 38.67 -2.45 8.41
C SER A 256 38.56 -2.72 6.92
N PRO A 257 39.67 -3.03 6.20
CA PRO A 257 39.64 -3.32 4.77
C PRO A 257 38.72 -4.50 4.42
N ALA A 258 38.37 -5.34 5.41
CA ALA A 258 37.50 -6.52 5.21
C ALA A 258 36.00 -6.20 5.24
N GLU A 259 35.60 -5.08 5.83
CA GLU A 259 34.18 -4.81 6.17
C GLU A 259 33.45 -3.99 5.09
N GLY A 260 34.16 -3.08 4.40
CA GLY A 260 33.64 -2.33 3.25
C GLY A 260 34.01 -2.95 1.89
N ALA A 261 34.74 -4.07 1.90
CA ALA A 261 35.34 -4.66 0.71
C ALA A 261 34.34 -4.86 -0.43
N LEU A 262 33.12 -5.29 -0.14
CA LEU A 262 32.08 -5.48 -1.16
C LEU A 262 31.80 -4.20 -1.97
N PHE A 263 31.62 -3.05 -1.31
CA PHE A 263 31.31 -1.80 -2.01
C PHE A 263 32.54 -1.19 -2.65
N ASP A 264 33.71 -1.27 -1.99
CA ASP A 264 34.97 -0.80 -2.53
C ASP A 264 35.40 -1.63 -3.76
N GLU A 265 35.19 -2.94 -3.76
CA GLU A 265 35.41 -3.85 -4.90
C GLU A 265 34.47 -3.53 -6.07
N LEU A 266 33.25 -3.12 -5.79
CA LEU A 266 32.32 -2.59 -6.81
C LEU A 266 32.74 -1.20 -7.33
N GLY A 267 33.67 -0.49 -6.68
CA GLY A 267 34.11 0.86 -7.06
C GLY A 267 33.34 2.00 -6.41
N ILE A 268 32.50 1.72 -5.38
CA ILE A 268 31.76 2.71 -4.61
C ILE A 268 32.51 2.99 -3.32
N THR A 269 32.83 4.25 -3.06
CA THR A 269 33.49 4.63 -1.81
C THR A 269 32.56 4.37 -0.62
N TYR A 270 32.91 3.42 0.22
CA TYR A 270 32.15 3.10 1.44
C TYR A 270 32.67 3.89 2.65
N THR A 271 31.76 4.38 3.50
CA THR A 271 32.05 5.03 4.77
C THR A 271 31.04 4.59 5.82
N GLY A 272 31.55 4.19 6.98
CA GLY A 272 30.69 3.82 8.12
C GLY A 272 31.19 2.56 8.83
N PRO A 273 30.37 2.00 9.74
CA PRO A 273 29.06 2.51 10.16
C PRO A 273 29.14 3.79 11.02
N VAL A 274 28.17 4.68 10.85
CA VAL A 274 28.03 5.95 11.58
C VAL A 274 26.81 5.89 12.51
N ASP A 275 26.93 6.43 13.74
CA ASP A 275 25.78 6.56 14.65
C ASP A 275 24.78 7.58 14.07
N GLY A 276 23.63 7.10 13.63
CA GLY A 276 22.55 7.88 13.05
C GLY A 276 21.82 8.80 14.05
N HIS A 277 22.20 8.74 15.32
CA HIS A 277 21.67 9.57 16.41
C HIS A 277 22.70 10.57 16.97
N ASP A 278 23.87 10.65 16.36
CA ASP A 278 24.90 11.67 16.66
C ASP A 278 24.98 12.67 15.50
N ILE A 279 24.32 13.82 15.67
CA ILE A 279 24.29 14.87 14.62
C ILE A 279 25.69 15.31 14.22
N ALA A 280 26.64 15.44 15.19
CA ALA A 280 27.98 15.90 14.90
C ALA A 280 28.78 14.85 14.09
N ALA A 281 28.64 13.57 14.42
CA ALA A 281 29.27 12.48 13.65
C ALA A 281 28.72 12.41 12.22
N LEU A 282 27.40 12.58 12.06
CA LEU A 282 26.75 12.64 10.76
C LEU A 282 27.20 13.84 9.93
N GLU A 283 27.22 15.06 10.51
CA GLU A 283 27.71 16.28 9.84
C GLU A 283 29.17 16.14 9.42
N PHE A 284 30.02 15.58 10.26
CA PHE A 284 31.42 15.29 9.93
C PHE A 284 31.52 14.36 8.72
N SER A 285 30.77 13.27 8.73
CA SER A 285 30.76 12.29 7.62
C SER A 285 30.26 12.90 6.31
N PHE A 286 29.15 13.61 6.36
CA PHE A 286 28.56 14.26 5.16
C PHE A 286 29.45 15.38 4.61
N THR A 287 30.11 16.16 5.46
CA THR A 287 31.05 17.21 5.01
C THR A 287 32.21 16.61 4.21
N ARG A 288 32.67 15.42 4.57
CA ARG A 288 33.74 14.72 3.81
C ARG A 288 33.28 14.29 2.41
N VAL A 289 32.00 13.93 2.27
CA VAL A 289 31.43 13.57 0.96
C VAL A 289 31.50 14.73 -0.03
N LEU A 290 31.34 15.98 0.44
CA LEU A 290 31.36 17.15 -0.44
C LEU A 290 32.67 17.34 -1.23
N ALA A 291 33.77 16.74 -0.75
CA ALA A 291 35.06 16.73 -1.43
C ALA A 291 35.21 15.58 -2.44
N SER A 292 34.27 14.63 -2.49
CA SER A 292 34.32 13.49 -3.42
C SER A 292 33.88 13.90 -4.82
N THR A 293 34.49 13.29 -5.83
CA THR A 293 34.06 13.35 -7.23
C THR A 293 33.41 12.06 -7.70
N LYS A 294 33.34 11.07 -6.81
CA LYS A 294 32.81 9.73 -7.05
C LYS A 294 31.58 9.50 -6.18
N PRO A 295 30.70 8.57 -6.57
CA PRO A 295 29.61 8.12 -5.73
C PRO A 295 30.10 7.61 -4.38
N VAL A 296 29.39 7.96 -3.31
CA VAL A 296 29.73 7.58 -1.94
C VAL A 296 28.53 6.90 -1.29
N LEU A 297 28.76 5.78 -0.61
CA LEU A 297 27.79 5.15 0.26
C LEU A 297 28.19 5.39 1.72
N ILE A 298 27.30 6.01 2.49
CA ILE A 298 27.43 6.13 3.93
C ILE A 298 26.44 5.16 4.59
N HIS A 299 26.98 4.24 5.39
CA HIS A 299 26.22 3.33 6.22
C HIS A 299 25.92 3.99 7.57
N VAL A 300 24.64 4.20 7.85
CA VAL A 300 24.15 4.90 9.06
C VAL A 300 23.27 3.94 9.86
N ILE A 301 23.65 3.70 11.11
CA ILE A 301 22.88 2.84 12.02
C ILE A 301 21.89 3.69 12.80
N THR A 302 20.62 3.33 12.72
CA THR A 302 19.52 4.00 13.44
C THR A 302 18.71 3.02 14.28
N GLN A 303 17.88 3.55 15.18
CA GLN A 303 16.95 2.77 15.99
C GLN A 303 15.51 3.17 15.67
N LYS A 304 14.76 2.24 15.09
CA LYS A 304 13.34 2.42 14.80
C LYS A 304 12.54 2.62 16.08
N GLY A 305 11.64 3.61 16.11
CA GLY A 305 10.83 3.91 17.30
C GLY A 305 11.51 4.73 18.39
N ARG A 306 12.78 5.18 18.16
CA ARG A 306 13.62 5.84 19.15
C ARG A 306 12.95 7.00 19.89
N GLY A 307 13.07 6.99 21.23
CA GLY A 307 12.57 8.03 22.11
C GLY A 307 11.07 7.95 22.40
N TYR A 308 10.43 6.85 22.00
CA TYR A 308 9.05 6.52 22.35
C TYR A 308 8.96 5.07 22.83
N THR A 309 8.93 4.87 24.13
CA THR A 309 9.00 3.55 24.77
C THR A 309 8.01 2.54 24.20
N PRO A 310 6.71 2.87 23.94
CA PRO A 310 5.80 1.91 23.32
C PRO A 310 6.27 1.40 21.96
N ALA A 311 6.90 2.23 21.13
CA ALA A 311 7.44 1.81 19.84
C ALA A 311 8.74 1.03 19.99
N GLU A 312 9.63 1.44 20.90
CA GLU A 312 10.91 0.73 21.17
C GLU A 312 10.69 -0.69 21.68
N THR A 313 9.65 -0.90 22.51
CA THR A 313 9.32 -2.20 23.11
C THR A 313 8.38 -3.06 22.27
N ASN A 314 7.79 -2.50 21.23
CA ASN A 314 6.91 -3.26 20.31
C ASN A 314 7.75 -4.21 19.45
N ILE A 315 7.68 -5.52 19.76
CA ILE A 315 8.45 -6.57 19.08
C ILE A 315 7.94 -6.82 17.65
N SER A 316 6.66 -6.54 17.41
CA SER A 316 5.99 -6.85 16.15
C SER A 316 6.63 -6.11 14.98
N ASP A 317 6.53 -4.77 14.98
CA ASP A 317 6.98 -3.92 13.86
C ASP A 317 7.63 -2.60 14.31
N HIS A 318 7.79 -2.37 15.62
CA HIS A 318 8.23 -1.09 16.19
C HIS A 318 7.39 0.10 15.71
N PHE A 319 6.07 -0.08 15.64
CA PHE A 319 5.14 0.92 15.12
C PHE A 319 5.51 1.40 13.71
N HIS A 320 5.76 0.46 12.81
CA HIS A 320 6.04 0.77 11.41
C HIS A 320 4.93 1.63 10.80
N ALA A 321 3.70 1.16 10.91
CA ALA A 321 2.49 1.91 10.58
C ALA A 321 1.44 1.66 11.66
N ILE A 322 0.81 2.72 12.13
CA ILE A 322 -0.20 2.67 13.21
C ILE A 322 -1.51 3.32 12.78
N GLY A 323 -2.61 2.82 13.34
CA GLY A 323 -3.89 3.54 13.40
C GLY A 323 -3.83 4.65 14.46
N ARG A 324 -5.00 5.10 14.91
CA ARG A 324 -5.09 6.05 16.04
C ARG A 324 -4.78 5.32 17.36
N ILE A 325 -3.94 5.94 18.18
CA ILE A 325 -3.50 5.36 19.45
C ILE A 325 -3.54 6.39 20.58
N HIS A 326 -3.56 5.92 21.82
CA HIS A 326 -3.29 6.74 22.98
C HIS A 326 -1.78 7.05 23.06
N PRO A 327 -1.34 8.30 22.94
CA PRO A 327 0.09 8.63 22.86
C PRO A 327 0.87 8.27 24.14
N GLU A 328 0.21 8.17 25.30
CA GLU A 328 0.84 7.80 26.57
C GLU A 328 1.16 6.31 26.67
N THR A 329 0.30 5.46 26.12
CA THR A 329 0.36 4.00 26.27
C THR A 329 0.74 3.28 24.98
N GLY A 330 0.49 3.88 23.81
CA GLY A 330 0.62 3.23 22.51
C GLY A 330 -0.52 2.25 22.17
N LEU A 331 -1.55 2.18 23.01
CA LEU A 331 -2.69 1.28 22.76
C LEU A 331 -3.63 1.87 21.70
N PRO A 332 -4.21 1.04 20.81
CA PRO A 332 -5.20 1.47 19.84
C PRO A 332 -6.39 2.17 20.50
N ILE A 333 -6.89 3.25 19.86
CA ILE A 333 -8.15 3.91 20.23
C ILE A 333 -9.32 3.19 19.59
N ASP A 334 -9.17 2.82 18.32
CA ASP A 334 -10.21 2.10 17.59
C ASP A 334 -10.13 0.61 17.94
N PRO A 335 -11.27 -0.05 18.19
CA PRO A 335 -11.27 -1.47 18.48
C PRO A 335 -10.78 -2.27 17.28
N GLU A 336 -10.04 -3.34 17.55
CA GLU A 336 -9.72 -4.32 16.51
C GLU A 336 -11.01 -4.91 15.96
N ARG A 337 -11.16 -4.89 14.64
CA ARG A 337 -12.26 -5.54 13.94
C ARG A 337 -11.71 -6.75 13.21
N PHE A 338 -12.57 -7.74 13.02
CA PHE A 338 -12.22 -8.88 12.21
C PHE A 338 -12.10 -8.43 10.74
N GLU A 339 -10.95 -8.72 10.14
CA GLU A 339 -10.57 -8.20 8.82
C GLU A 339 -10.43 -9.34 7.80
N TRP A 340 -10.46 -9.00 6.52
CA TRP A 340 -10.24 -9.92 5.41
C TRP A 340 -8.93 -10.72 5.53
N THR A 341 -7.85 -10.06 5.94
CA THR A 341 -6.54 -10.69 6.15
C THR A 341 -6.60 -11.81 7.20
N GLN A 342 -7.46 -11.69 8.23
CA GLN A 342 -7.60 -12.72 9.25
C GLN A 342 -8.36 -13.95 8.71
N VAL A 343 -9.38 -13.74 7.86
CA VAL A 343 -10.09 -14.86 7.19
C VAL A 343 -9.13 -15.62 6.29
N PHE A 344 -8.32 -14.89 5.49
CA PHE A 344 -7.27 -15.51 4.69
C PHE A 344 -6.30 -16.33 5.57
N ALA A 345 -5.81 -15.75 6.66
CA ALA A 345 -4.87 -16.40 7.57
C ALA A 345 -5.42 -17.71 8.16
N ASP A 346 -6.70 -17.71 8.55
CA ASP A 346 -7.37 -18.89 9.09
C ASP A 346 -7.58 -19.94 8.01
N GLU A 347 -8.04 -19.54 6.82
CA GLU A 347 -8.37 -20.47 5.75
C GLU A 347 -7.11 -21.12 5.13
N ILE A 348 -6.06 -20.35 4.86
CA ILE A 348 -4.83 -20.95 4.33
C ILE A 348 -4.21 -21.93 5.32
N LEU A 349 -4.33 -21.67 6.63
CA LEU A 349 -3.88 -22.58 7.66
C LEU A 349 -4.74 -23.84 7.71
N HIS A 350 -6.06 -23.72 7.52
CA HIS A 350 -6.99 -24.82 7.45
C HIS A 350 -6.70 -25.74 6.25
N LEU A 351 -6.50 -25.15 5.06
CA LEU A 351 -6.17 -25.88 3.84
C LEU A 351 -4.82 -26.60 3.95
N ALA A 352 -3.80 -25.93 4.49
CA ALA A 352 -2.47 -26.51 4.66
C ALA A 352 -2.38 -27.66 5.68
N ARG A 353 -3.33 -27.76 6.59
CA ARG A 353 -3.46 -28.94 7.48
C ARG A 353 -3.95 -30.18 6.74
N ARG A 354 -4.67 -29.99 5.64
CA ARG A 354 -5.25 -31.06 4.82
C ARG A 354 -4.38 -31.45 3.64
N ASP A 355 -3.56 -30.51 3.15
CA ASP A 355 -2.66 -30.74 2.04
C ASP A 355 -1.24 -30.27 2.40
N GLU A 356 -0.31 -31.22 2.47
CA GLU A 356 1.09 -30.95 2.77
C GLU A 356 1.83 -30.28 1.60
N LYS A 357 1.27 -30.27 0.40
CA LYS A 357 1.85 -29.60 -0.77
C LYS A 357 1.67 -28.10 -0.72
N ILE A 358 0.70 -27.57 0.03
CA ILE A 358 0.49 -26.12 0.15
C ILE A 358 1.67 -25.51 0.91
N VAL A 359 2.38 -24.59 0.26
CA VAL A 359 3.47 -23.78 0.81
C VAL A 359 3.15 -22.31 0.63
N ALA A 360 3.58 -21.46 1.55
CA ALA A 360 3.27 -20.03 1.53
C ALA A 360 4.52 -19.21 1.20
N LEU A 361 4.35 -18.14 0.41
CA LEU A 361 5.38 -17.17 0.09
C LEU A 361 4.92 -15.75 0.41
N THR A 362 5.87 -14.89 0.74
CA THR A 362 5.65 -13.44 0.85
C THR A 362 6.96 -12.68 0.63
N ALA A 363 6.85 -11.38 0.37
CA ALA A 363 7.99 -10.48 0.16
C ALA A 363 8.08 -9.47 1.31
N ALA A 364 8.76 -9.84 2.41
CA ALA A 364 8.93 -9.05 3.65
C ALA A 364 7.62 -8.66 4.36
N MET A 365 6.50 -9.36 4.06
CA MET A 365 5.17 -8.97 4.49
C MET A 365 4.47 -10.03 5.37
N LEU A 366 5.24 -10.90 6.02
CA LEU A 366 4.74 -12.08 6.74
C LEU A 366 3.55 -11.78 7.68
N GLN A 367 3.64 -10.72 8.47
CA GLN A 367 2.59 -10.33 9.40
C GLN A 367 1.48 -9.52 8.71
N PRO A 368 1.78 -8.48 7.89
CA PRO A 368 0.75 -7.68 7.23
C PRO A 368 -0.20 -8.46 6.32
N VAL A 369 0.24 -9.57 5.73
CA VAL A 369 -0.59 -10.44 4.87
C VAL A 369 -1.13 -11.68 5.60
N GLY A 370 -1.02 -11.75 6.94
CA GLY A 370 -1.65 -12.80 7.73
C GLY A 370 -0.93 -14.16 7.76
N LEU A 371 0.33 -14.27 7.28
CA LEU A 371 1.06 -15.56 7.24
C LEU A 371 1.79 -15.93 8.53
N LEU A 372 1.77 -15.08 9.57
CA LEU A 372 2.45 -15.36 10.83
C LEU A 372 1.92 -16.62 11.56
N PRO A 373 0.59 -16.88 11.63
CA PRO A 373 0.07 -18.13 12.19
C PRO A 373 0.53 -19.37 11.41
N PHE A 374 0.57 -19.27 10.08
CA PHE A 374 1.04 -20.35 9.21
C PHE A 374 2.53 -20.66 9.49
N LYS A 375 3.39 -19.64 9.57
CA LYS A 375 4.81 -19.82 9.90
C LYS A 375 5.03 -20.44 11.27
N LYS A 376 4.23 -20.09 12.26
CA LYS A 376 4.30 -20.69 13.61
C LYS A 376 3.99 -22.17 13.59
N GLN A 377 3.03 -22.61 12.77
CA GLN A 377 2.63 -24.02 12.69
C GLN A 377 3.48 -24.82 11.70
N PHE A 378 3.87 -24.23 10.57
CA PHE A 378 4.60 -24.89 9.48
C PHE A 378 5.86 -24.08 9.08
N PRO A 379 6.88 -23.96 9.97
CA PRO A 379 8.01 -23.08 9.75
C PRO A 379 8.82 -23.41 8.47
N ASN A 380 8.82 -24.67 8.04
CA ASN A 380 9.54 -25.15 6.85
C ASN A 380 8.73 -25.03 5.56
N ARG A 381 7.50 -24.53 5.61
CA ARG A 381 6.59 -24.38 4.49
C ARG A 381 6.25 -22.91 4.21
N VAL A 382 7.01 -21.98 4.79
CA VAL A 382 6.87 -20.52 4.55
C VAL A 382 8.20 -19.97 4.08
N PHE A 383 8.17 -19.29 2.95
CA PHE A 383 9.31 -18.63 2.33
C PHE A 383 9.06 -17.13 2.32
N ASP A 384 9.82 -16.39 3.12
CA ASP A 384 9.89 -14.93 3.04
C ASP A 384 11.16 -14.60 2.28
N VAL A 385 11.07 -13.90 1.16
CA VAL A 385 12.22 -13.63 0.27
C VAL A 385 12.80 -12.21 0.46
N GLY A 386 12.33 -11.47 1.47
CA GLY A 386 12.66 -10.06 1.60
C GLY A 386 11.83 -9.20 0.64
N ILE A 387 12.20 -7.94 0.43
CA ILE A 387 11.48 -7.06 -0.50
C ILE A 387 11.90 -7.40 -1.94
N ALA A 388 11.33 -8.49 -2.47
CA ALA A 388 11.70 -9.07 -3.76
C ALA A 388 10.53 -9.83 -4.41
N GLU A 389 9.47 -9.12 -4.80
CA GLU A 389 8.24 -9.71 -5.33
C GLU A 389 8.47 -10.50 -6.62
N ALA A 390 9.39 -10.05 -7.48
CA ALA A 390 9.77 -10.76 -8.69
C ALA A 390 10.43 -12.12 -8.37
N ASP A 391 11.34 -12.14 -7.39
CA ASP A 391 11.95 -13.38 -6.90
C ASP A 391 10.93 -14.32 -6.27
N ALA A 392 10.00 -13.79 -5.47
CA ALA A 392 8.90 -14.56 -4.88
C ALA A 392 8.07 -15.29 -5.94
N MET A 393 7.73 -14.60 -7.02
CA MET A 393 6.91 -15.17 -8.10
C MET A 393 7.67 -16.23 -8.90
N ALA A 394 8.93 -15.97 -9.26
CA ALA A 394 9.77 -16.96 -9.94
C ALA A 394 10.05 -18.19 -9.03
N THR A 395 10.27 -17.97 -7.73
CA THR A 395 10.39 -19.03 -6.72
C THR A 395 9.11 -19.86 -6.62
N ALA A 396 7.93 -19.21 -6.67
CA ALA A 396 6.64 -19.90 -6.67
C ALA A 396 6.52 -20.82 -7.90
N ALA A 397 6.90 -20.35 -9.10
CA ALA A 397 6.91 -21.21 -10.29
C ALA A 397 7.84 -22.43 -10.12
N GLY A 398 9.03 -22.22 -9.54
CA GLY A 398 9.97 -23.32 -9.23
C GLY A 398 9.41 -24.33 -8.22
N LEU A 399 8.71 -23.87 -7.20
CA LEU A 399 8.06 -24.73 -6.21
C LEU A 399 6.90 -25.54 -6.83
N ALA A 400 6.11 -24.91 -7.71
CA ALA A 400 5.06 -25.60 -8.45
C ALA A 400 5.64 -26.68 -9.37
N TYR A 401 6.73 -26.39 -10.07
CA TYR A 401 7.46 -27.38 -10.84
C TYR A 401 7.99 -28.54 -9.99
N GLY A 402 8.38 -28.25 -8.73
CA GLY A 402 8.79 -29.25 -7.74
C GLY A 402 7.64 -30.07 -7.15
N GLY A 403 6.40 -29.85 -7.56
CA GLY A 403 5.21 -30.62 -7.16
C GLY A 403 4.53 -30.11 -5.90
N TYR A 404 4.80 -28.86 -5.47
CA TYR A 404 4.09 -28.14 -4.41
C TYR A 404 3.02 -27.22 -5.01
N HIS A 405 2.10 -26.77 -4.15
CA HIS A 405 1.15 -25.70 -4.50
C HIS A 405 1.50 -24.43 -3.73
N PRO A 406 2.22 -23.49 -4.33
CA PRO A 406 2.59 -22.24 -3.68
C PRO A 406 1.43 -21.24 -3.63
N VAL A 407 1.26 -20.64 -2.46
CA VAL A 407 0.35 -19.53 -2.22
C VAL A 407 1.18 -18.28 -1.91
N PHE A 408 1.19 -17.33 -2.84
CA PHE A 408 1.91 -16.07 -2.71
C PHE A 408 0.98 -14.98 -2.18
N ALA A 409 1.17 -14.57 -0.92
CA ALA A 409 0.39 -13.50 -0.30
C ALA A 409 1.15 -12.17 -0.41
N VAL A 410 0.51 -11.19 -1.04
CA VAL A 410 1.11 -9.89 -1.40
C VAL A 410 0.05 -8.78 -1.42
N TYR A 411 0.44 -7.52 -1.22
CA TYR A 411 -0.47 -6.41 -1.50
C TYR A 411 -0.68 -6.27 -3.00
N SER A 412 -1.92 -6.04 -3.41
CA SER A 412 -2.31 -5.94 -4.82
C SER A 412 -1.43 -4.96 -5.61
N SER A 413 -1.16 -3.76 -5.07
CA SER A 413 -0.28 -2.79 -5.73
C SER A 413 1.18 -3.25 -5.86
N PHE A 414 1.67 -4.14 -4.98
CA PHE A 414 3.05 -4.66 -5.03
C PHE A 414 3.21 -5.81 -6.00
N LEU A 415 2.14 -6.54 -6.32
CA LEU A 415 2.15 -7.56 -7.36
C LEU A 415 2.62 -7.00 -8.72
N ASN A 416 2.41 -5.71 -8.98
CA ASN A 416 2.90 -5.04 -10.19
C ASN A 416 4.40 -5.24 -10.43
N ARG A 417 5.20 -5.46 -9.36
CA ARG A 417 6.63 -5.76 -9.45
C ARG A 417 6.96 -7.17 -9.94
N ALA A 418 6.00 -8.08 -9.88
CA ALA A 418 6.14 -9.48 -10.27
C ALA A 418 5.32 -9.83 -11.52
N TYR A 419 4.82 -8.80 -12.26
CA TYR A 419 3.95 -9.03 -13.40
C TYR A 419 4.63 -9.81 -14.53
N ASP A 420 5.90 -9.51 -14.85
CA ASP A 420 6.66 -10.24 -15.86
C ASP A 420 6.81 -11.71 -15.47
N GLN A 421 7.15 -11.99 -14.22
CA GLN A 421 7.32 -13.35 -13.71
C GLN A 421 5.98 -14.10 -13.65
N LEU A 422 4.89 -13.42 -13.34
CA LEU A 422 3.55 -14.01 -13.43
C LEU A 422 3.24 -14.44 -14.86
N LEU A 423 3.57 -13.60 -15.84
CA LEU A 423 3.34 -13.88 -17.26
C LEU A 423 4.28 -14.96 -17.80
N MET A 424 5.60 -14.80 -17.57
CA MET A 424 6.62 -15.60 -18.23
C MET A 424 7.04 -16.85 -17.44
N ASP A 425 7.10 -16.77 -16.10
CA ASP A 425 7.53 -17.92 -15.29
C ASP A 425 6.34 -18.79 -14.86
N VAL A 426 5.18 -18.18 -14.56
CA VAL A 426 4.03 -18.94 -14.06
C VAL A 426 3.08 -19.31 -15.19
N ALA A 427 2.51 -18.34 -15.91
CA ALA A 427 1.46 -18.61 -16.88
C ALA A 427 1.96 -19.36 -18.12
N LEU A 428 3.13 -18.97 -18.69
CA LEU A 428 3.72 -19.65 -19.84
C LEU A 428 4.03 -21.13 -19.55
N HIS A 429 4.39 -21.44 -18.29
CA HIS A 429 4.73 -22.80 -17.85
C HIS A 429 3.53 -23.57 -17.29
N HIS A 430 2.32 -22.99 -17.32
CA HIS A 430 1.11 -23.58 -16.74
C HIS A 430 1.29 -24.00 -15.27
N ALA A 431 2.04 -23.21 -14.50
CA ALA A 431 2.31 -23.51 -13.11
C ALA A 431 1.08 -23.18 -12.22
N GLY A 432 0.69 -24.13 -11.38
CA GLY A 432 -0.38 -23.94 -10.39
C GLY A 432 0.12 -23.09 -9.23
N VAL A 433 -0.08 -21.79 -9.31
CA VAL A 433 0.29 -20.81 -8.28
C VAL A 433 -0.95 -20.01 -7.89
N THR A 434 -1.26 -19.98 -6.60
CA THR A 434 -2.33 -19.11 -6.08
C THR A 434 -1.74 -17.84 -5.54
N ILE A 435 -2.23 -16.69 -6.01
CA ILE A 435 -1.85 -15.36 -5.53
C ILE A 435 -3.01 -14.81 -4.70
N CYS A 436 -2.74 -14.44 -3.44
CA CYS A 436 -3.69 -13.78 -2.57
C CYS A 436 -3.37 -12.29 -2.49
N GLU A 437 -4.18 -11.51 -3.17
CA GLU A 437 -4.02 -10.06 -3.24
C GLU A 437 -4.77 -9.37 -2.12
N ASP A 438 -4.06 -9.06 -1.05
CA ASP A 438 -4.57 -8.20 0.03
C ASP A 438 -4.59 -6.73 -0.43
N ARG A 439 -5.54 -5.95 0.03
CA ARG A 439 -5.70 -4.51 -0.29
C ARG A 439 -5.98 -4.21 -1.76
N SER A 440 -6.76 -5.06 -2.42
CA SER A 440 -7.26 -4.80 -3.76
C SER A 440 -8.26 -3.64 -3.79
N GLY A 441 -8.36 -2.96 -4.93
CA GLY A 441 -9.22 -1.80 -5.11
C GLY A 441 -8.72 -0.54 -4.41
N VAL A 442 -9.64 0.34 -4.00
CA VAL A 442 -9.32 1.59 -3.32
C VAL A 442 -8.96 1.34 -1.86
N THR A 443 -7.71 1.65 -1.47
CA THR A 443 -7.24 1.52 -0.07
C THR A 443 -7.41 2.81 0.75
N GLY A 444 -7.32 3.98 0.10
CA GLY A 444 -7.61 5.28 0.68
C GLY A 444 -6.39 6.05 1.22
N PRO A 445 -6.11 6.03 2.56
CA PRO A 445 -5.17 6.97 3.20
C PRO A 445 -3.72 6.90 2.73
N ASP A 446 -3.32 5.80 2.09
CA ASP A 446 -1.96 5.60 1.57
C ASP A 446 -1.77 6.18 0.16
N GLY A 447 -2.85 6.65 -0.47
CA GLY A 447 -2.82 7.40 -1.73
C GLY A 447 -2.46 6.57 -2.96
N ALA A 448 -1.97 7.25 -3.99
CA ALA A 448 -1.80 6.73 -5.35
C ALA A 448 -1.00 5.44 -5.45
N SER A 449 0.05 5.28 -4.65
CA SER A 449 0.95 4.13 -4.74
C SER A 449 0.43 2.84 -4.08
N HIS A 450 -0.65 2.94 -3.28
CA HIS A 450 -1.21 1.79 -2.54
C HIS A 450 -2.62 1.40 -2.97
N ASN A 451 -3.28 2.17 -3.85
CA ASN A 451 -4.56 1.75 -4.41
C ASN A 451 -4.34 0.58 -5.38
N GLY A 452 -4.84 -0.60 -5.00
CA GLY A 452 -4.66 -1.87 -5.73
C GLY A 452 -5.70 -2.07 -6.84
N MET A 453 -6.09 -1.02 -7.54
CA MET A 453 -7.16 -1.02 -8.54
C MET A 453 -6.73 -1.49 -9.93
N TRP A 454 -5.44 -1.76 -10.13
CA TRP A 454 -4.84 -2.13 -11.41
C TRP A 454 -4.97 -3.62 -11.73
N ASP A 455 -5.20 -4.43 -10.74
CA ASP A 455 -5.11 -5.89 -10.67
C ASP A 455 -5.95 -6.60 -11.74
N ILE A 456 -7.27 -6.34 -11.81
CA ILE A 456 -8.17 -6.99 -12.78
C ILE A 456 -7.70 -6.71 -14.23
N ALA A 457 -7.35 -5.45 -14.52
CA ALA A 457 -6.93 -5.04 -15.86
C ALA A 457 -5.57 -5.68 -16.26
N LEU A 458 -4.62 -5.78 -15.33
CA LEU A 458 -3.34 -6.46 -15.56
C LEU A 458 -3.54 -7.97 -15.69
N ALA A 459 -4.29 -8.58 -14.77
CA ALA A 459 -4.58 -10.01 -14.79
C ALA A 459 -5.28 -10.46 -16.08
N ALA A 460 -6.16 -9.62 -16.65
CA ALA A 460 -6.86 -9.89 -17.89
C ALA A 460 -5.93 -10.08 -19.10
N THR A 461 -4.68 -9.68 -19.03
CA THR A 461 -3.67 -9.87 -20.08
C THR A 461 -2.86 -11.15 -19.92
N VAL A 462 -3.00 -11.88 -18.81
CA VAL A 462 -2.24 -13.10 -18.52
C VAL A 462 -2.98 -14.33 -19.02
N PRO A 463 -2.41 -15.09 -19.96
CA PRO A 463 -3.07 -16.26 -20.52
C PRO A 463 -3.39 -17.34 -19.49
N GLY A 464 -4.62 -17.84 -19.50
CA GLY A 464 -5.06 -18.93 -18.63
C GLY A 464 -5.30 -18.56 -17.16
N LEU A 465 -4.97 -17.33 -16.75
CA LEU A 465 -5.16 -16.88 -15.39
C LEU A 465 -6.65 -16.85 -15.02
N ARG A 466 -6.95 -17.26 -13.77
CA ARG A 466 -8.28 -17.16 -13.17
C ARG A 466 -8.23 -16.17 -12.01
N LEU A 467 -9.23 -15.28 -11.94
CA LEU A 467 -9.31 -14.27 -10.89
C LEU A 467 -10.67 -14.30 -10.21
N ALA A 468 -10.66 -14.50 -8.90
CA ALA A 468 -11.83 -14.46 -8.01
C ALA A 468 -11.86 -13.17 -7.18
N ALA A 469 -13.08 -12.71 -6.86
CA ALA A 469 -13.31 -11.53 -6.04
C ALA A 469 -14.40 -11.83 -5.00
N PRO A 470 -14.04 -12.34 -3.82
CA PRO A 470 -14.99 -12.69 -2.78
C PRO A 470 -15.74 -11.46 -2.25
N ARG A 471 -17.03 -11.63 -1.93
CA ARG A 471 -17.90 -10.57 -1.41
C ARG A 471 -17.98 -10.54 0.13
N ASP A 472 -17.67 -11.66 0.78
CA ASP A 472 -17.73 -11.84 2.23
C ASP A 472 -16.79 -12.95 2.72
N GLU A 473 -16.82 -13.24 4.04
CA GLU A 473 -16.00 -14.30 4.64
C GLU A 473 -16.23 -15.66 3.99
N ALA A 474 -17.48 -16.05 3.78
CA ALA A 474 -17.82 -17.38 3.26
C ALA A 474 -17.27 -17.57 1.84
N THR A 475 -17.46 -16.58 0.99
CA THR A 475 -16.95 -16.62 -0.40
C THR A 475 -15.43 -16.55 -0.47
N LEU A 476 -14.76 -15.84 0.44
CA LEU A 476 -13.28 -15.86 0.49
C LEU A 476 -12.76 -17.28 0.80
N ARG A 477 -13.37 -17.97 1.76
CA ARG A 477 -12.99 -19.34 2.10
C ARG A 477 -13.23 -20.31 0.95
N ASP A 478 -14.41 -20.23 0.33
CA ASP A 478 -14.77 -21.07 -0.81
C ASP A 478 -13.84 -20.84 -2.01
N GLU A 479 -13.63 -19.58 -2.40
CA GLU A 479 -12.85 -19.22 -3.57
C GLU A 479 -11.36 -19.51 -3.39
N LEU A 480 -10.80 -19.33 -2.18
CA LEU A 480 -9.45 -19.76 -1.85
C LEU A 480 -9.32 -21.29 -1.92
N GLY A 481 -10.31 -22.01 -1.39
CA GLY A 481 -10.36 -23.48 -1.48
C GLY A 481 -10.44 -23.97 -2.92
N GLU A 482 -11.20 -23.28 -3.80
CA GLU A 482 -11.26 -23.57 -5.23
C GLU A 482 -9.93 -23.22 -5.95
N ALA A 483 -9.28 -22.11 -5.58
CA ALA A 483 -8.06 -21.62 -6.19
C ALA A 483 -6.90 -22.60 -5.99
N VAL A 484 -6.70 -23.12 -4.78
CA VAL A 484 -5.60 -24.06 -4.47
C VAL A 484 -5.75 -25.45 -5.13
N LEU A 485 -6.89 -25.73 -5.73
CA LEU A 485 -7.11 -26.97 -6.51
C LEU A 485 -6.73 -26.80 -7.99
N VAL A 486 -6.36 -25.60 -8.43
CA VAL A 486 -5.92 -25.34 -9.82
C VAL A 486 -4.42 -25.54 -9.91
N ASP A 487 -3.99 -26.65 -10.47
CA ASP A 487 -2.58 -27.09 -10.55
C ASP A 487 -1.89 -26.77 -11.89
N ASN A 488 -2.61 -26.21 -12.85
CA ASN A 488 -2.13 -26.00 -14.23
C ASN A 488 -2.31 -24.57 -14.75
N ALA A 489 -2.57 -23.63 -13.89
CA ALA A 489 -2.70 -22.20 -14.23
C ALA A 489 -2.55 -21.32 -12.99
N PRO A 490 -2.13 -20.05 -13.14
CA PRO A 490 -2.19 -19.10 -12.06
C PRO A 490 -3.63 -18.77 -11.64
N THR A 491 -3.84 -18.61 -10.34
CA THR A 491 -5.10 -18.11 -9.76
C THR A 491 -4.84 -16.89 -8.90
N ILE A 492 -5.75 -15.93 -8.92
CA ILE A 492 -5.76 -14.76 -8.05
C ILE A 492 -7.04 -14.78 -7.23
N VAL A 493 -6.92 -14.59 -5.92
CA VAL A 493 -8.03 -14.30 -5.01
C VAL A 493 -7.79 -12.90 -4.43
N ARG A 494 -8.62 -11.92 -4.85
CA ARG A 494 -8.45 -10.52 -4.50
C ARG A 494 -9.45 -10.07 -3.45
N TYR A 495 -9.01 -9.40 -2.40
CA TYR A 495 -9.89 -8.89 -1.34
C TYR A 495 -9.44 -7.50 -0.85
N PRO A 496 -10.40 -6.65 -0.39
CA PRO A 496 -10.09 -5.27 -0.03
C PRO A 496 -9.42 -5.16 1.35
N LYS A 497 -8.91 -3.97 1.65
CA LYS A 497 -8.43 -3.59 2.98
C LYS A 497 -9.59 -3.38 3.95
N GLY A 498 -9.41 -3.75 5.21
CA GLY A 498 -10.27 -3.37 6.33
C GLY A 498 -11.27 -4.44 6.74
N SER A 499 -12.32 -4.00 7.43
CA SER A 499 -13.29 -4.89 8.07
C SER A 499 -14.12 -5.66 7.07
N LEU A 500 -14.48 -6.87 7.44
CA LEU A 500 -15.45 -7.67 6.69
C LEU A 500 -16.83 -6.99 6.69
N PRO A 501 -17.58 -7.10 5.59
CA PRO A 501 -19.00 -6.78 5.59
C PRO A 501 -19.79 -7.84 6.37
N ASP A 502 -21.05 -7.53 6.66
CA ASP A 502 -21.99 -8.56 7.09
C ASP A 502 -22.14 -9.64 6.01
N PRO A 503 -22.41 -10.90 6.38
CA PRO A 503 -22.60 -11.98 5.41
C PRO A 503 -23.67 -11.63 4.36
N ILE A 504 -23.35 -11.89 3.09
CA ILE A 504 -24.25 -11.67 1.94
C ILE A 504 -24.60 -13.03 1.32
N PRO A 505 -25.58 -13.76 1.87
CA PRO A 505 -25.95 -15.06 1.33
C PRO A 505 -26.57 -14.92 -0.06
N ALA A 506 -26.21 -15.84 -0.96
CA ALA A 506 -26.87 -15.94 -2.23
C ALA A 506 -28.30 -16.52 -2.05
N LEU A 507 -29.25 -15.98 -2.81
CA LEU A 507 -30.60 -16.58 -2.91
C LEU A 507 -30.53 -17.98 -3.53
N ARG A 508 -29.66 -18.14 -4.52
CA ARG A 508 -29.34 -19.39 -5.22
C ARG A 508 -28.13 -19.23 -6.12
N ARG A 509 -27.59 -20.34 -6.58
CA ARG A 509 -26.53 -20.35 -7.62
C ARG A 509 -27.13 -20.71 -8.97
N GLU A 510 -26.81 -19.93 -9.99
CA GLU A 510 -27.16 -20.18 -11.41
C GLU A 510 -25.86 -20.36 -12.21
N GLY A 511 -25.51 -21.63 -12.47
CA GLY A 511 -24.24 -21.94 -13.12
C GLY A 511 -23.04 -21.51 -12.25
N SER A 512 -22.21 -20.61 -12.77
CA SER A 512 -21.04 -20.05 -12.08
C SER A 512 -21.35 -18.81 -11.20
N MET A 513 -22.58 -18.28 -11.29
CA MET A 513 -22.97 -17.02 -10.66
C MET A 513 -23.83 -17.23 -9.43
N ASP A 514 -23.64 -16.43 -8.41
CA ASP A 514 -24.53 -16.32 -7.25
C ASP A 514 -25.57 -15.21 -7.49
N VAL A 515 -26.86 -15.52 -7.39
CA VAL A 515 -27.94 -14.52 -7.44
C VAL A 515 -28.09 -13.93 -6.03
N LEU A 516 -27.89 -12.63 -5.91
CA LEU A 516 -27.92 -11.92 -4.63
C LEU A 516 -29.27 -11.28 -4.34
N TRP A 517 -29.92 -10.76 -5.40
CA TRP A 517 -31.18 -10.07 -5.27
C TRP A 517 -31.95 -10.10 -6.59
N GLU A 518 -33.30 -10.10 -6.51
CA GLU A 518 -34.20 -9.99 -7.68
C GLU A 518 -35.41 -9.13 -7.34
N SER A 519 -35.93 -8.42 -8.35
CA SER A 519 -37.20 -7.72 -8.23
C SER A 519 -38.32 -8.69 -7.77
N PRO A 520 -39.18 -8.32 -6.80
CA PRO A 520 -40.33 -9.14 -6.41
C PRO A 520 -41.21 -9.49 -7.61
N ALA A 521 -41.63 -10.75 -7.70
CA ALA A 521 -42.56 -11.18 -8.72
C ALA A 521 -43.87 -10.38 -8.56
N GLY A 522 -44.22 -9.60 -9.61
CA GLY A 522 -45.43 -8.77 -9.59
C GLY A 522 -45.23 -7.27 -9.42
N SER A 523 -44.00 -6.76 -9.39
CA SER A 523 -43.72 -5.31 -9.36
C SER A 523 -43.95 -4.61 -10.73
N SER A 524 -44.17 -5.35 -11.81
CA SER A 524 -44.65 -4.80 -13.09
C SER A 524 -46.17 -4.68 -13.08
N ALA A 525 -46.68 -3.47 -13.21
CA ALA A 525 -48.11 -3.20 -13.43
C ALA A 525 -48.62 -4.02 -14.63
N GLY A 526 -49.33 -5.12 -14.39
CA GLY A 526 -50.03 -5.84 -15.41
C GLY A 526 -49.80 -7.36 -15.51
N ASP A 527 -50.08 -8.10 -14.45
CA ASP A 527 -50.30 -9.55 -14.58
C ASP A 527 -51.81 -9.81 -14.73
N SER A 528 -52.30 -9.83 -15.99
CA SER A 528 -53.62 -10.38 -16.29
C SER A 528 -53.46 -11.86 -16.61
N THR A 529 -53.65 -12.72 -15.60
CA THR A 529 -53.92 -14.14 -15.78
C THR A 529 -55.02 -14.36 -16.81
N ARG A 530 -54.69 -14.86 -17.99
CA ARG A 530 -55.62 -15.48 -18.91
C ARG A 530 -55.34 -16.99 -18.92
N ALA A 531 -56.12 -17.70 -18.11
CA ALA A 531 -56.32 -19.11 -18.30
C ALA A 531 -57.03 -19.35 -19.66
N SER A 532 -56.37 -20.11 -20.53
CA SER A 532 -56.92 -20.58 -21.77
C SER A 532 -58.04 -21.58 -21.52
N GLN A 533 -59.31 -21.25 -21.75
CA GLN A 533 -60.35 -22.22 -22.11
C GLN A 533 -60.74 -21.98 -23.56
N SER A 534 -60.49 -22.99 -24.36
CA SER A 534 -60.99 -23.14 -25.72
C SER A 534 -62.47 -23.28 -25.75
N ASN A 535 -63.21 -22.46 -26.52
CA ASN A 535 -64.35 -22.90 -27.30
C ASN A 535 -64.54 -21.98 -28.49
N ALA A 536 -64.74 -22.60 -29.66
CA ALA A 536 -65.05 -22.00 -30.95
C ALA A 536 -66.46 -21.42 -31.00
N GLU A 537 -66.65 -20.31 -31.66
CA GLU A 537 -67.56 -20.13 -32.85
C GLU A 537 -67.95 -18.66 -33.00
N ASP A 538 -67.97 -18.30 -34.29
CA ASP A 538 -68.71 -17.23 -34.97
C ASP A 538 -68.37 -15.72 -34.75
N GLY A 539 -67.92 -15.24 -35.86
CA GLY A 539 -68.17 -14.11 -36.72
C GLY A 539 -68.69 -12.78 -36.16
N ALA A 540 -67.94 -11.74 -36.34
CA ALA A 540 -68.33 -10.49 -36.96
C ALA A 540 -67.36 -9.35 -36.70
N THR A 541 -66.97 -8.67 -37.71
CA THR A 541 -66.34 -7.35 -37.82
C THR A 541 -66.71 -6.39 -36.70
N ASP A 542 -65.69 -5.80 -36.00
CA ASP A 542 -65.62 -4.34 -35.88
C ASP A 542 -64.26 -3.81 -35.34
N THR A 543 -63.84 -2.73 -35.95
CA THR A 543 -62.94 -1.62 -35.65
C THR A 543 -62.10 -1.65 -34.37
N GLN A 544 -60.82 -1.47 -34.67
CA GLN A 544 -59.73 -0.84 -33.93
C GLN A 544 -60.10 -0.13 -32.61
N SER A 545 -59.63 -0.70 -31.51
CA SER A 545 -59.14 0.05 -30.37
C SER A 545 -57.73 -0.45 -30.05
N ARG A 546 -56.71 0.38 -30.33
CA ARG A 546 -55.36 0.19 -29.81
C ARG A 546 -55.42 0.27 -28.28
N GLY A 547 -55.57 -0.85 -27.65
CA GLY A 547 -55.33 -0.99 -26.23
C GLY A 547 -53.86 -0.69 -25.98
N SER A 548 -53.55 0.30 -25.15
CA SER A 548 -52.24 0.55 -24.60
C SER A 548 -51.87 -0.67 -23.74
N GLY A 549 -51.22 -1.65 -24.35
CA GLY A 549 -50.53 -2.69 -23.58
C GLY A 549 -49.46 -2.00 -22.73
N ALA A 550 -49.55 -2.11 -21.43
CA ALA A 550 -48.46 -1.71 -20.56
C ALA A 550 -47.21 -2.45 -21.03
N GLU A 551 -46.25 -1.74 -21.57
CA GLU A 551 -44.96 -2.29 -21.97
C GLU A 551 -44.31 -2.89 -20.70
N ALA A 552 -43.88 -4.15 -20.76
CA ALA A 552 -43.21 -4.80 -19.61
C ALA A 552 -41.96 -4.00 -19.25
N ALA A 553 -41.73 -3.79 -17.97
CA ALA A 553 -40.54 -3.07 -17.51
C ALA A 553 -39.26 -3.69 -18.08
N PRO A 554 -38.30 -2.90 -18.56
CA PRO A 554 -37.07 -3.39 -19.16
C PRO A 554 -36.29 -4.25 -18.17
N ARG A 555 -35.59 -5.26 -18.66
CA ARG A 555 -34.82 -6.22 -17.82
C ARG A 555 -33.40 -5.72 -17.63
N LEU A 556 -32.96 -5.63 -16.39
CA LEU A 556 -31.65 -5.14 -16.01
C LEU A 556 -30.88 -6.23 -15.25
N LEU A 557 -29.70 -6.61 -15.74
CA LEU A 557 -28.76 -7.47 -15.02
C LEU A 557 -27.65 -6.62 -14.41
N ILE A 558 -27.49 -6.68 -13.10
CA ILE A 558 -26.39 -6.02 -12.38
C ILE A 558 -25.40 -7.10 -11.95
N ALA A 559 -24.18 -7.06 -12.50
CA ALA A 559 -23.07 -7.90 -12.10
C ALA A 559 -22.15 -7.09 -11.14
N ALA A 560 -22.29 -7.30 -9.86
CA ALA A 560 -21.54 -6.60 -8.82
C ALA A 560 -20.42 -7.50 -8.28
N THR A 561 -19.19 -7.01 -8.33
CA THR A 561 -18.01 -7.82 -8.03
C THR A 561 -17.52 -7.60 -6.59
N GLY A 562 -17.30 -8.67 -5.85
CA GLY A 562 -16.62 -8.65 -4.56
C GLY A 562 -17.13 -7.57 -3.59
N ALA A 563 -16.26 -6.65 -3.23
CA ALA A 563 -16.57 -5.55 -2.30
C ALA A 563 -17.77 -4.66 -2.71
N PHE A 564 -18.19 -4.70 -3.97
CA PHE A 564 -19.36 -3.95 -4.47
C PHE A 564 -20.67 -4.75 -4.50
N ALA A 565 -20.68 -5.98 -3.99
CA ALA A 565 -21.88 -6.80 -3.93
C ALA A 565 -23.04 -6.11 -3.20
N LYS A 566 -22.78 -5.54 -2.01
CA LYS A 566 -23.80 -4.79 -1.27
C LYS A 566 -24.26 -3.55 -2.01
N LEU A 567 -23.35 -2.79 -2.60
CA LEU A 567 -23.68 -1.63 -3.43
C LEU A 567 -24.57 -2.02 -4.61
N GLY A 568 -24.28 -3.16 -5.25
CA GLY A 568 -25.10 -3.70 -6.34
C GLY A 568 -26.52 -4.04 -5.91
N MET A 569 -26.69 -4.61 -4.71
CA MET A 569 -28.02 -4.90 -4.15
C MET A 569 -28.79 -3.62 -3.85
N ASP A 570 -28.15 -2.60 -3.25
CA ASP A 570 -28.80 -1.32 -2.92
C ASP A 570 -29.23 -0.57 -4.18
N VAL A 571 -28.41 -0.60 -5.23
CA VAL A 571 -28.74 -0.05 -6.56
C VAL A 571 -29.90 -0.84 -7.19
N GLY A 572 -29.85 -2.17 -7.13
CA GLY A 572 -30.91 -3.04 -7.68
C GLY A 572 -32.26 -2.80 -7.02
N GLU A 573 -32.28 -2.71 -5.70
CA GLU A 573 -33.50 -2.41 -4.93
C GLU A 573 -34.08 -1.04 -5.30
N SER A 574 -33.23 -0.03 -5.45
CA SER A 574 -33.65 1.34 -5.82
C SER A 574 -34.18 1.45 -7.26
N LEU A 575 -33.76 0.54 -8.15
CA LEU A 575 -34.19 0.50 -9.55
C LEU A 575 -35.38 -0.43 -9.80
N ALA A 576 -35.85 -1.19 -8.80
CA ALA A 576 -36.93 -2.19 -8.94
C ALA A 576 -38.28 -1.62 -9.40
N GLY A 577 -38.50 -0.30 -9.22
CA GLY A 577 -39.70 0.39 -9.75
C GLY A 577 -39.64 0.72 -11.25
N ASP A 578 -38.44 0.77 -11.79
CA ASP A 578 -38.16 1.19 -13.17
C ASP A 578 -37.82 0.00 -14.09
N PHE A 579 -37.23 -1.07 -13.50
CA PHE A 579 -36.70 -2.24 -14.18
C PHE A 579 -37.12 -3.53 -13.50
N ASN A 580 -37.14 -4.62 -14.28
CA ASN A 580 -37.08 -5.96 -13.72
C ASN A 580 -35.60 -6.32 -13.52
N VAL A 581 -35.12 -6.18 -12.27
CA VAL A 581 -33.71 -6.24 -11.94
C VAL A 581 -33.33 -7.63 -11.40
N LYS A 582 -32.18 -8.14 -11.83
CA LYS A 582 -31.46 -9.24 -11.19
C LYS A 582 -30.05 -8.76 -10.84
N VAL A 583 -29.63 -8.97 -9.59
CA VAL A 583 -28.27 -8.70 -9.10
C VAL A 583 -27.55 -10.02 -8.89
N ILE A 584 -26.36 -10.12 -9.50
CA ILE A 584 -25.51 -11.30 -9.39
C ILE A 584 -24.10 -10.94 -8.89
N ASP A 585 -23.47 -11.91 -8.22
CA ASP A 585 -22.03 -11.96 -8.02
C ASP A 585 -21.43 -13.01 -8.97
N PRO A 586 -20.54 -12.62 -9.87
CA PRO A 586 -19.90 -13.58 -10.78
C PRO A 586 -18.89 -14.50 -10.08
N ARG A 587 -18.46 -14.19 -8.83
CA ARG A 587 -17.42 -14.87 -8.06
C ARG A 587 -16.05 -14.85 -8.77
N TRP A 588 -15.93 -15.61 -9.85
CA TRP A 588 -14.76 -15.61 -10.74
C TRP A 588 -14.98 -14.59 -11.87
N LEU A 589 -14.13 -13.57 -11.91
CA LEU A 589 -14.22 -12.46 -12.89
C LEU A 589 -13.50 -12.83 -14.19
N LEU A 590 -12.40 -13.60 -14.09
CA LEU A 590 -11.57 -14.01 -15.23
C LEU A 590 -11.36 -15.52 -15.22
N PRO A 591 -11.47 -16.18 -16.39
CA PRO A 591 -12.11 -15.65 -17.61
C PRO A 591 -13.61 -15.44 -17.40
N VAL A 592 -14.22 -14.50 -18.13
CA VAL A 592 -15.67 -14.27 -18.05
C VAL A 592 -16.41 -15.56 -18.42
N ALA A 593 -17.27 -15.99 -17.52
CA ALA A 593 -17.97 -17.26 -17.64
C ALA A 593 -18.98 -17.27 -18.80
N SER A 594 -19.05 -18.36 -19.56
CA SER A 594 -19.93 -18.50 -20.72
C SER A 594 -21.42 -18.52 -20.36
N ASP A 595 -21.79 -18.91 -19.15
CA ASP A 595 -23.16 -18.84 -18.64
C ASP A 595 -23.60 -17.42 -18.32
N LEU A 596 -22.71 -16.56 -17.82
CA LEU A 596 -22.97 -15.12 -17.68
C LEU A 596 -23.20 -14.47 -19.06
N VAL A 597 -22.38 -14.82 -20.06
CA VAL A 597 -22.55 -14.33 -21.43
C VAL A 597 -23.93 -14.74 -21.99
N ARG A 598 -24.33 -16.00 -21.82
CA ARG A 598 -25.66 -16.50 -22.26
C ARG A 598 -26.79 -15.82 -21.48
N ALA A 599 -26.64 -15.65 -20.18
CA ALA A 599 -27.65 -14.98 -19.35
C ALA A 599 -27.88 -13.54 -19.82
N SER A 600 -26.79 -12.82 -20.14
CA SER A 600 -26.84 -11.43 -20.62
C SER A 600 -27.71 -11.21 -21.83
N ALA A 601 -27.85 -12.20 -22.75
CA ALA A 601 -28.71 -12.14 -23.91
C ALA A 601 -30.20 -11.99 -23.58
N GLY A 602 -30.61 -12.33 -22.36
CA GLY A 602 -31.98 -12.21 -21.89
C GLY A 602 -32.30 -10.87 -21.22
N TYR A 603 -31.43 -9.89 -21.26
CA TYR A 603 -31.60 -8.58 -20.62
C TYR A 603 -31.48 -7.45 -21.64
N ASP A 604 -32.17 -6.34 -21.36
CA ASP A 604 -32.10 -5.11 -22.20
C ASP A 604 -30.81 -4.34 -21.88
N TRP A 605 -30.31 -4.47 -20.65
CA TRP A 605 -29.09 -3.83 -20.17
C TRP A 605 -28.33 -4.73 -19.23
N VAL A 606 -26.99 -4.66 -19.29
CA VAL A 606 -26.09 -5.20 -18.29
C VAL A 606 -25.36 -4.03 -17.62
N VAL A 607 -25.34 -4.01 -16.31
CA VAL A 607 -24.55 -3.09 -15.47
C VAL A 607 -23.46 -3.87 -14.81
N THR A 608 -22.20 -3.38 -14.85
CA THR A 608 -21.09 -3.94 -14.08
C THR A 608 -20.61 -2.95 -13.04
N LEU A 609 -20.44 -3.41 -11.81
CA LEU A 609 -19.90 -2.65 -10.68
C LEU A 609 -18.62 -3.33 -10.20
N GLU A 610 -17.48 -2.63 -10.29
CA GLU A 610 -16.17 -3.18 -9.96
C GLU A 610 -15.29 -2.21 -9.18
N ASP A 611 -14.64 -2.71 -8.12
CA ASP A 611 -13.60 -2.00 -7.37
C ASP A 611 -12.24 -2.17 -8.07
N GLY A 612 -12.19 -1.80 -9.31
CA GLY A 612 -11.06 -1.91 -10.22
C GLY A 612 -11.20 -0.89 -11.35
N LEU A 613 -10.24 -0.84 -12.26
CA LEU A 613 -10.30 0.06 -13.42
C LEU A 613 -11.44 -0.32 -14.34
N VAL A 614 -12.21 0.68 -14.79
CA VAL A 614 -13.20 0.48 -15.87
C VAL A 614 -12.51 0.09 -17.18
N ASP A 615 -11.36 0.72 -17.47
CA ASP A 615 -10.56 0.43 -18.66
C ASP A 615 -9.76 -0.87 -18.47
N GLY A 616 -10.11 -1.90 -19.24
CA GLY A 616 -9.45 -3.22 -19.15
C GLY A 616 -9.99 -4.11 -18.04
N GLY A 617 -10.79 -3.59 -17.10
CA GLY A 617 -11.38 -4.32 -15.99
C GLY A 617 -12.53 -5.26 -16.41
N PHE A 618 -13.27 -5.76 -15.42
CA PHE A 618 -14.31 -6.78 -15.62
C PHE A 618 -15.38 -6.37 -16.61
N GLY A 619 -15.90 -5.13 -16.52
CA GLY A 619 -16.89 -4.63 -17.46
C GLY A 619 -16.39 -4.56 -18.91
N SER A 620 -15.09 -4.26 -19.10
CA SER A 620 -14.44 -4.32 -20.41
C SER A 620 -14.37 -5.75 -20.94
N GLN A 621 -14.04 -6.71 -20.08
CA GLN A 621 -13.94 -8.13 -20.43
C GLN A 621 -15.33 -8.69 -20.80
N ILE A 622 -16.38 -8.33 -20.07
CA ILE A 622 -17.77 -8.71 -20.42
C ILE A 622 -18.13 -8.18 -21.81
N ARG A 623 -17.92 -6.88 -22.10
CA ARG A 623 -18.21 -6.31 -23.42
C ARG A 623 -17.53 -7.07 -24.55
N ASN A 624 -16.25 -7.40 -24.39
CA ASN A 624 -15.49 -8.16 -25.38
C ASN A 624 -16.10 -9.55 -25.59
N ARG A 625 -16.40 -10.27 -24.51
CA ARG A 625 -16.97 -11.63 -24.58
C ARG A 625 -18.38 -11.66 -25.16
N LEU A 626 -19.22 -10.66 -24.87
CA LEU A 626 -20.54 -10.52 -25.51
C LEU A 626 -20.40 -10.33 -27.02
N ALA A 627 -19.53 -9.42 -27.44
CA ALA A 627 -19.28 -9.16 -28.87
C ALA A 627 -18.75 -10.39 -29.58
N GLU A 628 -17.77 -11.11 -29.04
CA GLU A 628 -17.25 -12.38 -29.57
C GLU A 628 -18.34 -13.47 -29.69
N SER A 629 -19.34 -13.44 -28.80
CA SER A 629 -20.45 -14.40 -28.76
C SER A 629 -21.67 -13.97 -29.57
N ASN A 630 -21.57 -12.85 -30.28
CA ASN A 630 -22.70 -12.21 -31.02
C ASN A 630 -23.91 -11.87 -30.14
N VAL A 631 -23.66 -11.50 -28.89
CA VAL A 631 -24.64 -10.97 -27.94
C VAL A 631 -24.51 -9.45 -27.92
N PHE A 632 -25.56 -8.71 -28.28
CA PHE A 632 -25.54 -7.25 -28.47
C PHE A 632 -26.19 -6.48 -27.31
N THR A 633 -26.30 -7.08 -26.14
CA THR A 633 -26.84 -6.41 -24.96
C THR A 633 -25.88 -5.29 -24.54
N PRO A 634 -26.36 -4.03 -24.44
CA PRO A 634 -25.52 -2.91 -23.99
C PRO A 634 -25.00 -3.12 -22.57
N VAL A 635 -23.72 -2.74 -22.35
CA VAL A 635 -23.06 -2.84 -21.03
C VAL A 635 -22.71 -1.46 -20.51
N LEU A 636 -23.25 -1.11 -19.36
CA LEU A 636 -22.87 0.08 -18.59
C LEU A 636 -21.87 -0.33 -17.50
N SER A 637 -20.62 0.12 -17.61
CA SER A 637 -19.60 -0.22 -16.63
C SER A 637 -19.34 0.94 -15.70
N TYR A 638 -19.26 0.64 -14.40
CA TYR A 638 -18.93 1.55 -13.32
C TYR A 638 -17.82 0.97 -12.46
N GLY A 639 -16.81 1.77 -12.26
CA GLY A 639 -15.60 1.42 -11.52
C GLY A 639 -14.64 2.60 -11.45
N ILE A 640 -13.38 2.34 -11.17
CA ILE A 640 -12.37 3.38 -10.98
C ILE A 640 -11.89 3.89 -12.36
N PRO A 641 -11.86 5.21 -12.60
CA PRO A 641 -11.28 5.77 -13.81
C PRO A 641 -9.75 5.56 -13.84
N LYS A 642 -9.16 5.52 -15.04
CA LYS A 642 -7.72 5.38 -15.24
C LYS A 642 -6.96 6.66 -14.86
N GLN A 643 -6.84 6.89 -13.56
CA GLN A 643 -6.11 8.02 -12.98
C GLN A 643 -5.52 7.64 -11.62
N PHE A 644 -4.49 8.36 -11.17
CA PHE A 644 -4.00 8.23 -9.81
C PHE A 644 -4.93 8.94 -8.84
N LEU A 645 -5.29 8.25 -7.75
CA LEU A 645 -6.20 8.77 -6.73
C LEU A 645 -5.41 9.38 -5.57
N SER A 646 -5.80 10.56 -5.14
CA SER A 646 -5.24 11.22 -3.96
C SER A 646 -5.61 10.47 -2.68
N HIS A 647 -4.86 10.72 -1.61
CA HIS A 647 -5.15 10.15 -0.29
C HIS A 647 -6.42 10.78 0.32
N ALA A 648 -7.31 9.93 0.79
CA ALA A 648 -8.53 10.25 1.54
C ALA A 648 -9.05 8.94 2.17
N THR A 649 -10.18 8.95 2.84
CA THR A 649 -10.85 7.70 3.20
C THR A 649 -11.40 7.00 1.95
N ARG A 650 -11.51 5.67 1.98
CA ARG A 650 -12.12 4.92 0.86
C ARG A 650 -13.52 5.46 0.51
N GLY A 651 -14.35 5.76 1.53
CA GLY A 651 -15.71 6.28 1.31
C GLY A 651 -15.70 7.60 0.56
N GLU A 652 -14.87 8.56 0.99
CA GLU A 652 -14.73 9.86 0.32
C GLU A 652 -14.27 9.73 -1.14
N ILE A 653 -13.34 8.81 -1.42
CA ILE A 653 -12.86 8.58 -2.78
C ILE A 653 -14.00 8.01 -3.65
N LEU A 654 -14.74 7.02 -3.15
CA LEU A 654 -15.85 6.42 -3.89
C LEU A 654 -16.98 7.43 -4.14
N GLU A 655 -17.26 8.30 -3.17
CA GLU A 655 -18.22 9.41 -3.32
C GLU A 655 -17.77 10.39 -4.41
N GLU A 656 -16.52 10.81 -4.40
CA GLU A 656 -15.94 11.70 -5.43
C GLU A 656 -16.02 11.10 -6.83
N LEU A 657 -15.87 9.79 -6.94
CA LEU A 657 -15.96 9.07 -8.20
C LEU A 657 -17.42 8.76 -8.63
N GLY A 658 -18.41 9.16 -7.83
CA GLY A 658 -19.83 8.85 -8.11
C GLY A 658 -20.17 7.36 -7.97
N LEU A 659 -19.38 6.61 -7.19
CA LEU A 659 -19.59 5.19 -6.91
C LEU A 659 -20.38 5.00 -5.61
N THR A 660 -21.50 5.73 -5.51
CA THR A 660 -22.49 5.61 -4.43
C THR A 660 -23.81 5.12 -5.02
N SER A 661 -24.69 4.53 -4.19
CA SER A 661 -25.97 4.01 -4.68
C SER A 661 -26.80 5.08 -5.39
N GLU A 662 -26.92 6.28 -4.81
CA GLU A 662 -27.68 7.40 -5.39
C GLU A 662 -27.13 7.82 -6.77
N ALA A 663 -25.81 8.09 -6.84
CA ALA A 663 -25.17 8.53 -8.08
C ALA A 663 -25.26 7.48 -9.20
N LEU A 664 -25.12 6.19 -8.85
CA LEU A 664 -25.24 5.08 -9.80
C LEU A 664 -26.66 4.94 -10.31
N VAL A 665 -27.67 5.02 -9.45
CA VAL A 665 -29.09 4.96 -9.82
C VAL A 665 -29.43 6.07 -10.81
N ASP A 666 -29.04 7.32 -10.52
CA ASP A 666 -29.29 8.45 -11.41
C ASP A 666 -28.56 8.30 -12.75
N SER A 667 -27.31 7.84 -12.71
CA SER A 667 -26.55 7.58 -13.94
C SER A 667 -27.16 6.46 -14.79
N ILE A 668 -27.61 5.37 -14.19
CA ILE A 668 -28.23 4.25 -14.89
C ILE A 668 -29.55 4.73 -15.53
N ARG A 669 -30.41 5.42 -14.78
CA ARG A 669 -31.66 6.01 -15.34
C ARG A 669 -31.39 6.92 -16.53
N SER A 670 -30.45 7.83 -16.38
CA SER A 670 -30.08 8.78 -17.45
C SER A 670 -29.56 8.07 -18.70
N ARG A 671 -28.68 7.08 -18.54
CA ARG A 671 -28.04 6.37 -19.68
C ARG A 671 -28.94 5.36 -20.36
N THR A 672 -29.93 4.83 -19.66
CA THR A 672 -30.93 3.90 -20.24
C THR A 672 -32.12 4.61 -20.85
N GLY A 673 -32.28 5.91 -20.61
CA GLY A 673 -33.43 6.69 -21.08
C GLY A 673 -34.72 6.39 -20.33
N VAL A 674 -34.68 5.66 -19.24
CA VAL A 674 -35.83 5.36 -18.37
C VAL A 674 -36.02 6.55 -17.43
N LEU A 675 -37.00 7.40 -17.74
CA LEU A 675 -37.39 8.52 -16.88
C LEU A 675 -38.09 7.97 -15.65
N SER A 676 -37.66 8.41 -14.42
CA SER A 676 -38.35 8.08 -13.20
C SER A 676 -39.84 8.47 -13.30
N VAL A 677 -40.72 7.51 -13.12
CA VAL A 677 -42.12 7.81 -12.82
C VAL A 677 -42.15 8.44 -11.43
N GLN A 678 -42.11 9.76 -11.36
CA GLN A 678 -42.29 10.46 -10.08
C GLN A 678 -43.61 9.97 -9.47
N LYS A 679 -43.52 9.37 -8.29
CA LYS A 679 -44.70 9.17 -7.45
C LYS A 679 -45.29 10.53 -7.17
N ALA A 680 -46.45 10.81 -7.85
CA ALA A 680 -47.28 11.96 -7.57
C ALA A 680 -47.96 11.83 -6.20
#